data_a96219cc6da59607686618fbea650cfb
#
_entry.id   a96219cc6da59607686618fbea650cfb
#
_cell.length_a   1.000
_cell.length_b   1.000
_cell.length_c   1.000
_cell.angle_alpha   90.00
_cell.angle_beta   90.00
_cell.angle_gamma   90.00
#
_symmetry.space_group_name_H-M   'P 1'
#
loop_
_entity.id
_entity.type
_entity.pdbx_description
1 polymer ?
#
loop_
_entity_poly.entity_id
_entity_poly.type
_entity_poly.pdbx_seq_one_letter_code
_entity_poly.pdbx_strand_id
1 'polypeptide(L)'
;MSSKFDHKKVMPRYSAIAIIMTIFAIAVVGKALYIMTAKHDYWMKVAERQKKDSVTVKPNRGNILSCTGQLMASSLPEFKVFMDFKALKDAKNDSLWDAKQDSICLCLHKIFPNLSESDFKKHLTEGRAKMSRHWPVYPKRVDYNTFTEIKDIPVFRLKPYQSGFHWEEYNARTRTYGSLAGRTIGAMYGAKDTARFGLELSYDSILRGTNGIVHRRKVRNKFLDITDTPPIDGADIVTTIDVSMQDLAERSLIDELKEINANVGVAIVMDVPTGDIKAIVNMEKCFDGEYREIHNHAVSDLLEPGSVFKPASILVALDDGVVDTTYHVETGGGIWPMYGREMKDHNWRKGGYGMLTLAQTLWYSSNIGVSRIIDDHYRNNPEKFVKGIYRTGLHDDLKIPLVGATPARIRIPHRNKNGQYDNWAKTSLPWMSIGYETQIPPISTLTFYNTIANNGKMMRPRFVSKVMKNGETIMEFPPEVMRQQIAKEKSIKELQTILEQVVSVGLGKKAGSPNFKVAGKTGTAQISKGAGGYKSGGTSYLISFAGYFPADAPRYSCIVCIQKSGLPASGGTMCGKVFHEISEGIMAQSLKVDVKDARDSASVFVPDVKAGNILAANYVLSHLGIKTNANWSGSYADGNPIWGKAERVGNHSIKLIREKQYGKTIVPDVTGMGARDAIYNMESRGIKTQIIGRGKVVKQSLVPGTVIKKGAVCSIVLE
;
A
#
# COMPACT_ATOMS: atom_id res chain seq x y z
N MET A 1 2.06 100.34 -3.09
CA MET A 1 0.80 100.36 -3.92
C MET A 1 0.00 99.09 -3.55
N SER A 2 -1.03 99.30 -2.70
CA SER A 2 -1.95 98.22 -2.33
C SER A 2 -3.09 98.25 -3.37
N SER A 3 -3.12 97.28 -4.26
CA SER A 3 -4.27 97.12 -5.18
C SER A 3 -5.49 96.66 -4.37
N LYS A 4 -6.44 97.60 -4.19
CA LYS A 4 -7.74 97.28 -3.60
C LYS A 4 -8.42 96.22 -4.44
N PHE A 5 -8.60 95.01 -3.88
CA PHE A 5 -9.37 93.92 -4.45
C PHE A 5 -10.80 94.42 -4.69
N ASP A 6 -11.26 94.59 -5.96
CA ASP A 6 -12.60 94.98 -6.30
C ASP A 6 -13.55 93.77 -6.16
N HIS A 7 -14.11 93.65 -4.99
CA HIS A 7 -15.03 92.55 -4.66
C HIS A 7 -16.25 92.43 -5.59
N LYS A 8 -16.73 93.58 -6.15
CA LYS A 8 -17.89 93.62 -7.04
C LYS A 8 -17.61 92.96 -8.40
N LYS A 9 -16.41 92.99 -8.91
CA LYS A 9 -16.02 92.40 -10.17
C LYS A 9 -15.53 90.96 -10.08
N VAL A 10 -15.05 90.58 -8.94
CA VAL A 10 -14.43 89.25 -8.72
C VAL A 10 -15.47 88.23 -8.27
N MET A 11 -16.38 88.59 -7.36
CA MET A 11 -17.44 87.72 -6.85
C MET A 11 -18.29 87.04 -7.86
N PRO A 12 -18.78 87.74 -8.94
CA PRO A 12 -19.61 87.09 -9.96
C PRO A 12 -18.88 86.02 -10.74
N ARG A 13 -17.52 86.16 -10.93
CA ARG A 13 -16.68 85.19 -11.59
C ARG A 13 -16.49 83.95 -10.76
N TYR A 14 -16.26 84.13 -9.43
CA TYR A 14 -16.22 83.01 -8.53
C TYR A 14 -17.55 82.25 -8.41
N SER A 15 -18.64 82.98 -8.35
CA SER A 15 -19.99 82.40 -8.35
C SER A 15 -20.26 81.59 -9.62
N ALA A 16 -19.88 82.14 -10.77
CA ALA A 16 -20.02 81.42 -12.04
C ALA A 16 -19.16 80.13 -12.08
N ILE A 17 -17.92 80.17 -11.62
CA ILE A 17 -17.08 79.01 -11.52
C ILE A 17 -17.66 77.97 -10.51
N ALA A 18 -18.11 78.41 -9.35
CA ALA A 18 -18.74 77.54 -8.35
C ALA A 18 -20.04 76.89 -8.93
N ILE A 19 -20.87 77.61 -9.67
CA ILE A 19 -22.06 77.07 -10.32
C ILE A 19 -21.67 76.00 -11.36
N ILE A 20 -20.65 76.28 -12.19
CA ILE A 20 -20.15 75.31 -13.22
C ILE A 20 -19.59 74.04 -12.53
N MET A 21 -18.80 74.22 -11.49
CA MET A 21 -18.27 73.08 -10.73
C MET A 21 -19.38 72.24 -10.08
N THR A 22 -20.40 72.90 -9.54
CA THR A 22 -21.57 72.22 -8.93
C THR A 22 -22.37 71.45 -9.97
N ILE A 23 -22.60 72.02 -11.12
CA ILE A 23 -23.29 71.35 -12.27
C ILE A 23 -22.46 70.16 -12.75
N PHE A 24 -21.16 70.33 -12.86
CA PHE A 24 -20.27 69.23 -13.22
C PHE A 24 -20.24 68.09 -12.16
N ALA A 25 -20.23 68.43 -10.88
CA ALA A 25 -20.30 67.44 -9.78
C ALA A 25 -21.65 66.69 -9.82
N ILE A 26 -22.76 67.39 -10.06
CA ILE A 26 -24.10 66.78 -10.20
C ILE A 26 -24.13 65.85 -11.43
N ALA A 27 -23.54 66.27 -12.54
CA ALA A 27 -23.47 65.45 -13.74
C ALA A 27 -22.64 64.15 -13.54
N VAL A 28 -21.52 64.23 -12.80
CA VAL A 28 -20.69 63.07 -12.46
C VAL A 28 -21.44 62.11 -11.54
N VAL A 29 -22.12 62.63 -10.49
CA VAL A 29 -22.93 61.83 -9.57
C VAL A 29 -24.12 61.20 -10.31
N GLY A 30 -24.81 61.97 -11.13
CA GLY A 30 -25.92 61.47 -11.98
C GLY A 30 -25.48 60.38 -12.94
N LYS A 31 -24.29 60.55 -13.55
CA LYS A 31 -23.71 59.52 -14.43
C LYS A 31 -23.32 58.26 -13.63
N ALA A 32 -22.77 58.41 -12.45
CA ALA A 32 -22.44 57.26 -11.57
C ALA A 32 -23.71 56.50 -11.19
N LEU A 33 -24.77 57.20 -10.75
CA LEU A 33 -26.07 56.59 -10.43
C LEU A 33 -26.70 55.91 -11.67
N TYR A 34 -26.63 56.52 -12.86
CA TYR A 34 -27.09 55.90 -14.11
C TYR A 34 -26.34 54.60 -14.42
N ILE A 35 -25.01 54.56 -14.21
CA ILE A 35 -24.20 53.35 -14.41
C ILE A 35 -24.59 52.27 -13.36
N MET A 36 -24.78 52.66 -12.11
CA MET A 36 -25.09 51.74 -11.00
C MET A 36 -26.52 51.14 -11.12
N THR A 37 -27.47 51.87 -11.70
CA THR A 37 -28.87 51.42 -11.82
C THR A 37 -29.22 50.94 -13.22
N ALA A 38 -29.26 51.85 -14.20
CA ALA A 38 -29.75 51.54 -15.56
C ALA A 38 -28.78 50.71 -16.41
N LYS A 39 -27.48 50.76 -16.10
CA LYS A 39 -26.45 50.00 -16.81
C LYS A 39 -25.85 48.86 -15.95
N HIS A 40 -26.45 48.57 -14.79
CA HIS A 40 -25.98 47.52 -13.87
C HIS A 40 -25.82 46.16 -14.60
N ASP A 41 -26.84 45.68 -15.27
CA ASP A 41 -26.85 44.41 -15.97
C ASP A 41 -25.83 44.35 -17.14
N TYR A 42 -25.63 45.47 -17.81
CA TYR A 42 -24.61 45.56 -18.86
C TYR A 42 -23.21 45.39 -18.28
N TRP A 43 -22.91 46.11 -17.20
CA TRP A 43 -21.58 46.03 -16.56
C TRP A 43 -21.36 44.73 -15.82
N MET A 44 -22.43 44.12 -15.27
CA MET A 44 -22.38 42.75 -14.73
C MET A 44 -22.02 41.72 -15.81
N LYS A 45 -22.67 41.80 -16.98
CA LYS A 45 -22.33 40.96 -18.14
C LYS A 45 -20.91 41.19 -18.68
N VAL A 46 -20.42 42.42 -18.65
CA VAL A 46 -19.01 42.71 -18.98
C VAL A 46 -18.07 42.14 -17.94
N ALA A 47 -18.38 42.24 -16.64
CA ALA A 47 -17.62 41.65 -15.58
C ALA A 47 -17.60 40.10 -15.67
N GLU A 48 -18.75 39.49 -15.99
CA GLU A 48 -18.84 38.04 -16.24
C GLU A 48 -18.03 37.58 -17.47
N ARG A 49 -18.01 38.41 -18.55
CA ARG A 49 -17.14 38.14 -19.71
C ARG A 49 -15.65 38.25 -19.37
N GLN A 50 -15.27 39.11 -18.45
CA GLN A 50 -13.91 39.22 -17.94
C GLN A 50 -13.55 38.08 -16.97
N LYS A 51 -14.56 37.47 -16.31
CA LYS A 51 -14.40 36.27 -15.51
C LYS A 51 -14.25 34.97 -16.33
N LYS A 52 -14.43 35.02 -17.65
CA LYS A 52 -14.42 33.85 -18.53
C LYS A 52 -13.08 33.14 -18.68
N ASP A 53 -12.00 33.70 -18.18
CA ASP A 53 -10.68 33.05 -18.15
C ASP A 53 -10.38 32.39 -16.78
N SER A 54 -11.40 31.81 -16.12
CA SER A 54 -11.18 30.99 -14.94
C SER A 54 -10.50 29.69 -15.34
N VAL A 55 -9.28 29.48 -14.85
CA VAL A 55 -8.53 28.24 -15.01
C VAL A 55 -8.76 27.40 -13.77
N THR A 56 -9.23 26.19 -13.96
CA THR A 56 -9.34 25.22 -12.87
C THR A 56 -7.95 24.69 -12.51
N VAL A 57 -7.54 24.89 -11.27
CA VAL A 57 -6.30 24.32 -10.73
C VAL A 57 -6.64 23.01 -10.01
N LYS A 58 -6.01 21.94 -10.44
CA LYS A 58 -6.21 20.63 -9.85
C LYS A 58 -5.46 20.51 -8.53
N PRO A 59 -6.05 19.86 -7.52
CA PRO A 59 -5.36 19.50 -6.28
C PRO A 59 -4.39 18.35 -6.51
N ASN A 60 -3.49 18.15 -5.58
CA ASN A 60 -2.70 16.93 -5.51
C ASN A 60 -3.59 15.77 -5.01
N ARG A 61 -3.52 14.65 -5.72
CA ARG A 61 -4.23 13.44 -5.32
C ARG A 61 -3.52 12.78 -4.14
N GLY A 62 -4.27 12.42 -3.08
CA GLY A 62 -3.76 11.74 -1.90
C GLY A 62 -3.07 10.41 -2.22
N ASN A 63 -2.18 9.97 -1.36
CA ASN A 63 -1.40 8.74 -1.50
C ASN A 63 -2.17 7.51 -1.03
N ILE A 64 -1.76 6.34 -1.52
CA ILE A 64 -2.18 5.06 -0.97
C ILE A 64 -0.97 4.45 -0.26
N LEU A 65 -1.12 4.22 1.03
CA LEU A 65 -0.08 3.73 1.92
C LEU A 65 -0.36 2.28 2.35
N SER A 66 0.69 1.50 2.60
CA SER A 66 0.60 0.19 3.25
C SER A 66 0.25 0.33 4.73
N CYS A 67 0.00 -0.77 5.42
CA CYS A 67 -0.25 -0.77 6.87
C CYS A 67 0.95 -0.25 7.69
N THR A 68 2.16 -0.30 7.13
CA THR A 68 3.41 0.22 7.72
C THR A 68 3.78 1.62 7.27
N GLY A 69 2.90 2.29 6.48
CA GLY A 69 3.12 3.65 6.00
C GLY A 69 3.98 3.77 4.74
N GLN A 70 4.31 2.67 4.08
CA GLN A 70 5.07 2.69 2.82
C GLN A 70 4.17 3.15 1.67
N LEU A 71 4.71 3.97 0.77
CA LEU A 71 4.00 4.47 -0.41
C LEU A 71 3.72 3.35 -1.41
N MET A 72 2.46 2.98 -1.60
CA MET A 72 2.04 2.01 -2.61
C MET A 72 1.64 2.68 -3.93
N ALA A 73 0.94 3.80 -3.86
CA ALA A 73 0.66 4.65 -5.01
C ALA A 73 0.75 6.12 -4.63
N SER A 74 1.43 6.91 -5.47
CA SER A 74 1.62 8.35 -5.27
C SER A 74 1.53 9.10 -6.60
N SER A 75 1.22 10.39 -6.54
CA SER A 75 1.24 11.26 -7.70
C SER A 75 2.58 11.97 -7.79
N LEU A 76 3.31 11.73 -8.87
CA LEU A 76 4.56 12.38 -9.16
C LEU A 76 4.39 13.37 -10.31
N PRO A 77 5.03 14.55 -10.28
CA PRO A 77 4.98 15.49 -11.39
C PRO A 77 5.72 14.91 -12.60
N GLU A 78 5.03 14.88 -13.72
CA GLU A 78 5.60 14.63 -15.05
C GLU A 78 5.47 15.88 -15.90
N PHE A 79 6.41 16.11 -16.79
CA PHE A 79 6.48 17.29 -17.62
C PHE A 79 6.42 16.92 -19.08
N LYS A 80 5.63 17.69 -19.84
CA LYS A 80 5.71 17.68 -21.29
C LYS A 80 6.34 18.98 -21.76
N VAL A 81 7.41 18.88 -22.51
CA VAL A 81 8.26 20.00 -22.85
C VAL A 81 8.03 20.46 -24.29
N PHE A 82 7.93 21.77 -24.50
CA PHE A 82 7.58 22.38 -25.78
C PHE A 82 8.49 23.54 -26.12
N MET A 83 8.49 23.90 -27.40
CA MET A 83 9.19 25.03 -27.95
C MET A 83 8.21 25.98 -28.67
N ASP A 84 8.24 27.26 -28.32
CA ASP A 84 7.61 28.37 -29.05
C ASP A 84 8.65 29.05 -29.93
N PHE A 85 8.72 28.64 -31.20
CA PHE A 85 9.65 29.20 -32.17
C PHE A 85 9.29 30.64 -32.58
N LYS A 86 8.05 31.06 -32.41
CA LYS A 86 7.67 32.43 -32.64
C LYS A 86 8.15 33.37 -31.54
N ALA A 87 8.07 32.95 -30.27
CA ALA A 87 8.62 33.73 -29.16
C ALA A 87 10.14 33.86 -29.27
N LEU A 88 10.85 32.83 -29.73
CA LEU A 88 12.28 32.86 -29.99
C LEU A 88 12.65 33.94 -31.03
N LYS A 89 11.89 33.98 -32.13
CA LYS A 89 12.03 35.00 -33.19
C LYS A 89 11.71 36.42 -32.70
N ASP A 90 10.59 36.57 -32.00
CA ASP A 90 10.14 37.84 -31.45
C ASP A 90 11.18 38.43 -30.45
N ALA A 91 11.90 37.54 -29.73
CA ALA A 91 13.00 37.89 -28.82
C ALA A 91 14.32 38.20 -29.55
N LYS A 92 14.39 38.08 -30.88
CA LYS A 92 15.60 38.27 -31.71
C LYS A 92 16.75 37.30 -31.32
N ASN A 93 16.44 36.11 -30.87
CA ASN A 93 17.42 35.08 -30.44
C ASN A 93 17.64 33.99 -31.50
N ASP A 94 17.24 34.23 -32.77
CA ASP A 94 17.42 33.25 -33.85
C ASP A 94 18.87 32.91 -34.08
N SER A 95 19.80 33.91 -34.04
CA SER A 95 21.25 33.69 -34.19
C SER A 95 21.82 32.83 -33.07
N LEU A 96 21.32 32.98 -31.85
CA LEU A 96 21.73 32.14 -30.72
C LEU A 96 21.27 30.70 -30.88
N TRP A 97 20.04 30.52 -31.41
CA TRP A 97 19.52 29.19 -31.73
C TRP A 97 20.38 28.51 -32.81
N ASP A 98 20.68 29.21 -33.91
CA ASP A 98 21.47 28.67 -35.02
C ASP A 98 22.87 28.26 -34.54
N ALA A 99 23.49 29.08 -33.69
CA ALA A 99 24.81 28.79 -33.12
C ALA A 99 24.80 27.61 -32.09
N LYS A 100 23.66 27.29 -31.48
CA LYS A 100 23.55 26.28 -30.41
C LYS A 100 22.71 25.05 -30.79
N GLN A 101 22.10 25.02 -31.94
CA GLN A 101 21.19 23.91 -32.35
C GLN A 101 21.86 22.54 -32.27
N ASP A 102 23.10 22.41 -32.74
CA ASP A 102 23.82 21.14 -32.70
C ASP A 102 24.13 20.73 -31.24
N SER A 103 24.54 21.70 -30.41
CA SER A 103 24.70 21.45 -28.96
C SER A 103 23.41 21.02 -28.27
N ILE A 104 22.26 21.59 -28.65
CA ILE A 104 20.95 21.21 -28.13
C ILE A 104 20.64 19.76 -28.53
N CYS A 105 20.82 19.40 -29.81
CA CYS A 105 20.56 18.06 -30.29
C CYS A 105 21.46 17.02 -29.65
N LEU A 106 22.75 17.34 -29.45
CA LEU A 106 23.71 16.48 -28.73
C LEU A 106 23.28 16.26 -27.27
N CYS A 107 22.86 17.34 -26.56
CA CYS A 107 22.38 17.24 -25.18
C CYS A 107 21.10 16.39 -25.10
N LEU A 108 20.14 16.60 -26.01
CA LEU A 108 18.92 15.82 -26.09
C LEU A 108 19.19 14.33 -26.39
N HIS A 109 20.15 14.03 -27.27
CA HIS A 109 20.57 12.66 -27.56
C HIS A 109 21.18 11.99 -26.33
N LYS A 110 21.99 12.71 -25.53
CA LYS A 110 22.55 12.17 -24.28
C LYS A 110 21.46 11.82 -23.27
N ILE A 111 20.40 12.64 -23.17
CA ILE A 111 19.26 12.42 -22.28
C ILE A 111 18.36 11.30 -22.85
N PHE A 112 18.19 11.24 -24.18
CA PHE A 112 17.33 10.29 -24.85
C PHE A 112 18.11 9.48 -25.93
N PRO A 113 18.87 8.45 -25.53
CA PRO A 113 19.71 7.67 -26.45
C PRO A 113 18.95 6.91 -27.55
N ASN A 114 17.63 6.76 -27.37
CA ASN A 114 16.74 6.10 -28.34
C ASN A 114 16.43 6.93 -29.60
N LEU A 115 16.78 8.20 -29.62
CA LEU A 115 16.67 9.09 -30.78
C LEU A 115 18.05 9.66 -31.14
N SER A 116 18.40 9.67 -32.43
CA SER A 116 19.68 10.23 -32.87
C SER A 116 19.70 11.75 -32.85
N GLU A 117 20.90 12.33 -32.85
CA GLU A 117 21.06 13.80 -32.98
C GLU A 117 20.42 14.34 -34.26
N SER A 118 20.53 13.58 -35.37
CA SER A 118 19.93 13.92 -36.66
C SER A 118 18.41 13.93 -36.60
N ASP A 119 17.79 12.99 -35.83
CA ASP A 119 16.33 12.96 -35.67
C ASP A 119 15.84 14.18 -34.89
N PHE A 120 16.53 14.55 -33.81
CA PHE A 120 16.22 15.77 -33.06
C PHE A 120 16.40 17.02 -33.91
N LYS A 121 17.50 17.09 -34.68
CA LYS A 121 17.76 18.22 -35.58
C LYS A 121 16.66 18.37 -36.63
N LYS A 122 16.26 17.28 -37.29
CA LYS A 122 15.18 17.26 -38.27
C LYS A 122 13.85 17.70 -37.62
N HIS A 123 13.51 17.12 -36.49
CA HIS A 123 12.27 17.41 -35.77
C HIS A 123 12.18 18.89 -35.34
N LEU A 124 13.23 19.42 -34.72
CA LEU A 124 13.23 20.82 -34.27
C LEU A 124 13.28 21.82 -35.44
N THR A 125 13.97 21.49 -36.54
CA THR A 125 14.00 22.30 -37.77
C THR A 125 12.61 22.36 -38.41
N GLU A 126 11.86 21.25 -38.43
CA GLU A 126 10.48 21.23 -38.93
C GLU A 126 9.56 22.11 -38.08
N GLY A 127 9.65 22.05 -36.75
CA GLY A 127 8.90 22.91 -35.86
C GLY A 127 9.18 24.40 -36.06
N ARG A 128 10.45 24.74 -36.31
CA ARG A 128 10.90 26.10 -36.60
C ARG A 128 10.37 26.57 -37.96
N ALA A 129 10.44 25.74 -39.00
CA ALA A 129 9.91 26.07 -40.31
C ALA A 129 8.40 26.40 -40.28
N LYS A 130 7.66 25.67 -39.44
CA LYS A 130 6.22 25.90 -39.19
C LYS A 130 5.95 27.10 -38.27
N MET A 131 6.96 27.76 -37.72
CA MET A 131 6.83 28.80 -36.70
C MET A 131 5.85 28.43 -35.58
N SER A 132 5.88 27.17 -35.17
CA SER A 132 4.97 26.64 -34.18
C SER A 132 5.18 27.29 -32.82
N ARG A 133 4.08 27.62 -32.11
CA ARG A 133 4.11 28.14 -30.75
C ARG A 133 4.09 27.06 -29.70
N HIS A 134 3.81 25.81 -30.11
CA HIS A 134 3.63 24.68 -29.19
C HIS A 134 4.16 23.39 -29.84
N TRP A 135 5.46 23.37 -30.10
CA TRP A 135 6.11 22.22 -30.72
C TRP A 135 6.73 21.33 -29.67
N PRO A 136 6.35 20.05 -29.57
CA PRO A 136 6.92 19.16 -28.54
C PRO A 136 8.41 18.95 -28.81
N VAL A 137 9.24 19.20 -27.82
CA VAL A 137 10.68 18.91 -27.88
C VAL A 137 10.92 17.39 -27.82
N TYR A 138 10.13 16.70 -27.00
CA TYR A 138 10.09 15.26 -26.90
C TYR A 138 8.65 14.77 -26.88
N PRO A 139 8.31 13.64 -27.57
CA PRO A 139 6.92 13.22 -27.76
C PRO A 139 6.26 12.67 -26.49
N LYS A 140 7.06 12.15 -25.52
CA LYS A 140 6.56 11.58 -24.28
C LYS A 140 6.71 12.58 -23.12
N ARG A 141 6.03 12.30 -22.02
CA ARG A 141 6.25 13.00 -20.75
C ARG A 141 7.57 12.55 -20.15
N VAL A 142 8.19 13.41 -19.36
CA VAL A 142 9.46 13.18 -18.68
C VAL A 142 9.27 13.41 -17.17
N ASP A 143 10.02 12.71 -16.36
CA ASP A 143 10.06 12.90 -14.91
C ASP A 143 10.78 14.22 -14.53
N TYR A 144 10.72 14.56 -13.25
CA TYR A 144 11.32 15.81 -12.73
C TYR A 144 12.84 15.90 -12.94
N ASN A 145 13.57 14.79 -12.80
CA ASN A 145 15.02 14.79 -12.97
C ASN A 145 15.39 15.06 -14.43
N THR A 146 14.81 14.30 -15.34
CA THR A 146 14.96 14.49 -16.79
C THR A 146 14.51 15.88 -17.23
N PHE A 147 13.40 16.41 -16.67
CA PHE A 147 12.95 17.77 -16.94
C PHE A 147 13.99 18.82 -16.53
N THR A 148 14.62 18.65 -15.37
CA THR A 148 15.65 19.57 -14.88
C THR A 148 16.87 19.54 -15.79
N GLU A 149 17.31 18.35 -16.24
CA GLU A 149 18.40 18.21 -17.21
C GLU A 149 18.07 18.90 -18.55
N ILE A 150 16.83 18.73 -19.05
CA ILE A 150 16.41 19.40 -20.28
C ILE A 150 16.39 20.93 -20.11
N LYS A 151 15.93 21.43 -18.95
CA LYS A 151 15.87 22.87 -18.67
C LYS A 151 17.25 23.52 -18.62
N ASP A 152 18.28 22.76 -18.27
CA ASP A 152 19.67 23.26 -18.20
C ASP A 152 20.40 23.27 -19.56
N ILE A 153 19.77 22.72 -20.62
CA ILE A 153 20.33 22.74 -21.97
C ILE A 153 20.53 24.19 -22.45
N PRO A 154 21.58 24.47 -23.23
CA PRO A 154 21.79 25.78 -23.87
C PRO A 154 20.53 26.27 -24.58
N VAL A 155 20.20 27.56 -24.46
CA VAL A 155 18.98 28.22 -24.88
C VAL A 155 17.79 27.91 -23.97
N PHE A 156 17.48 26.63 -23.61
CA PHE A 156 16.31 26.28 -22.79
C PHE A 156 16.40 26.87 -21.36
N ARG A 157 17.60 27.02 -20.81
CA ARG A 157 17.85 27.66 -19.51
C ARG A 157 17.52 29.17 -19.46
N LEU A 158 17.29 29.81 -20.59
CA LEU A 158 16.84 31.19 -20.62
C LEU A 158 15.37 31.29 -20.22
N LYS A 159 14.95 32.51 -19.86
CA LYS A 159 13.53 32.75 -19.51
C LYS A 159 12.60 32.36 -20.67
N PRO A 160 11.40 31.83 -20.43
CA PRO A 160 10.51 31.32 -21.48
C PRO A 160 10.23 32.31 -22.61
N TYR A 161 10.12 33.61 -22.30
CA TYR A 161 9.90 34.65 -23.32
C TYR A 161 11.16 34.96 -24.17
N GLN A 162 12.33 34.48 -23.76
CA GLN A 162 13.59 34.65 -24.51
C GLN A 162 13.96 33.38 -25.27
N SER A 163 13.72 32.23 -24.68
CA SER A 163 14.05 30.93 -25.26
C SER A 163 12.92 30.33 -26.10
N GLY A 164 11.67 30.67 -25.79
CA GLY A 164 10.49 29.96 -26.29
C GLY A 164 10.29 28.60 -25.62
N PHE A 165 11.21 28.13 -24.77
CA PHE A 165 11.05 26.87 -24.05
C PHE A 165 9.99 27.01 -22.96
N HIS A 166 9.01 26.15 -22.97
CA HIS A 166 7.94 26.08 -21.97
C HIS A 166 7.50 24.64 -21.74
N TRP A 167 6.75 24.40 -20.68
CA TRP A 167 6.35 23.07 -20.28
C TRP A 167 4.93 23.08 -19.72
N GLU A 168 4.32 21.92 -19.76
CA GLU A 168 3.09 21.61 -19.06
C GLU A 168 3.36 20.55 -18.01
N GLU A 169 2.86 20.79 -16.81
CA GLU A 169 3.00 19.87 -15.69
C GLU A 169 1.76 18.96 -15.61
N TYR A 170 2.00 17.69 -15.42
CA TYR A 170 1.01 16.65 -15.24
C TYR A 170 1.31 15.86 -13.98
N ASN A 171 0.31 15.55 -13.19
CA ASN A 171 0.45 14.63 -12.07
C ASN A 171 0.23 13.20 -12.57
N ALA A 172 1.33 12.45 -12.72
CA ALA A 172 1.27 11.03 -13.08
C ALA A 172 1.07 10.18 -11.83
N ARG A 173 0.09 9.29 -11.89
CA ARG A 173 -0.14 8.33 -10.82
C ARG A 173 0.80 7.14 -10.98
N THR A 174 1.74 6.99 -10.07
CA THR A 174 2.79 5.96 -10.10
C THR A 174 2.61 5.00 -8.92
N ARG A 175 2.80 3.71 -9.17
CA ARG A 175 2.87 2.66 -8.14
C ARG A 175 4.32 2.38 -7.83
N THR A 176 4.71 2.57 -6.57
CA THR A 176 6.11 2.46 -6.11
C THR A 176 6.65 1.03 -6.25
N TYR A 177 5.79 0.04 -6.03
CA TYR A 177 6.13 -1.39 -6.10
C TYR A 177 5.67 -2.05 -7.42
N GLY A 178 5.56 -1.27 -8.50
CA GLY A 178 5.23 -1.79 -9.83
C GLY A 178 3.87 -2.48 -9.89
N SER A 179 3.85 -3.80 -10.13
CA SER A 179 2.62 -4.60 -10.27
C SER A 179 2.03 -5.07 -8.94
N LEU A 180 2.76 -4.94 -7.84
CA LEU A 180 2.40 -5.51 -6.54
C LEU A 180 1.00 -5.04 -6.07
N ALA A 181 0.09 -5.99 -5.80
CA ALA A 181 -1.32 -5.74 -5.48
C ALA A 181 -2.01 -4.76 -6.46
N GLY A 182 -1.55 -4.73 -7.71
CA GLY A 182 -1.91 -3.71 -8.68
C GLY A 182 -3.40 -3.66 -8.98
N ARG A 183 -4.07 -4.81 -8.96
CA ARG A 183 -5.51 -4.88 -9.22
C ARG A 183 -6.33 -4.39 -8.02
N THR A 184 -5.85 -4.60 -6.81
CA THR A 184 -6.50 -4.14 -5.57
C THR A 184 -6.24 -2.66 -5.33
N ILE A 185 -4.99 -2.21 -5.43
CA ILE A 185 -4.64 -0.78 -5.32
C ILE A 185 -5.38 0.01 -6.40
N GLY A 186 -5.32 -0.44 -7.63
CA GLY A 186 -6.04 0.19 -8.73
C GLY A 186 -5.16 1.01 -9.66
N ALA A 187 -5.81 1.70 -10.59
CA ALA A 187 -5.16 2.57 -11.57
C ALA A 187 -6.07 3.72 -12.01
N MET A 188 -5.43 4.71 -12.62
CA MET A 188 -6.09 5.84 -13.27
C MET A 188 -6.16 5.65 -14.79
N TYR A 189 -7.09 6.34 -15.46
CA TYR A 189 -7.02 6.50 -16.90
C TYR A 189 -5.89 7.47 -17.25
N GLY A 190 -4.94 7.05 -18.07
CA GLY A 190 -3.69 7.79 -18.31
C GLY A 190 -3.85 9.21 -18.85
N ALA A 191 -4.94 9.52 -19.57
CA ALA A 191 -5.22 10.85 -20.13
C ALA A 191 -6.21 11.67 -19.30
N LYS A 192 -6.92 11.04 -18.37
CA LYS A 192 -7.96 11.66 -17.54
C LYS A 192 -7.65 11.41 -16.08
N ASP A 193 -7.87 12.41 -15.27
CA ASP A 193 -7.77 12.34 -13.81
C ASP A 193 -9.00 11.61 -13.23
N THR A 194 -9.19 10.37 -13.68
CA THR A 194 -10.34 9.54 -13.35
C THR A 194 -9.86 8.16 -12.97
N ALA A 195 -10.25 7.72 -11.80
CA ALA A 195 -9.94 6.39 -11.29
C ALA A 195 -10.65 5.30 -12.12
N ARG A 196 -9.97 4.19 -12.37
CA ARG A 196 -10.44 3.13 -13.25
C ARG A 196 -10.99 1.92 -12.49
N PHE A 197 -10.30 1.46 -11.47
CA PHE A 197 -10.65 0.31 -10.66
C PHE A 197 -9.88 0.30 -9.33
N GLY A 198 -10.17 -0.67 -8.46
CA GLY A 198 -9.48 -0.89 -7.20
C GLY A 198 -9.81 0.18 -6.15
N LEU A 199 -8.94 0.28 -5.14
CA LEU A 199 -9.07 1.28 -4.08
C LEU A 199 -9.00 2.72 -4.61
N GLU A 200 -8.25 2.95 -5.71
CA GLU A 200 -8.25 4.22 -6.43
C GLU A 200 -9.67 4.67 -6.80
N LEU A 201 -10.50 3.74 -7.30
CA LEU A 201 -11.88 4.06 -7.67
C LEU A 201 -12.80 4.13 -6.46
N SER A 202 -12.67 3.18 -5.54
CA SER A 202 -13.58 3.08 -4.38
C SER A 202 -13.44 4.25 -3.40
N TYR A 203 -12.24 4.81 -3.29
CA TYR A 203 -11.92 5.95 -2.43
C TYR A 203 -11.60 7.23 -3.22
N ASP A 204 -12.05 7.31 -4.49
CA ASP A 204 -11.73 8.42 -5.37
C ASP A 204 -12.17 9.78 -4.81
N SER A 205 -13.33 9.85 -4.16
CA SER A 205 -13.82 11.08 -3.52
C SER A 205 -12.89 11.62 -2.41
N ILE A 206 -12.20 10.73 -1.71
CA ILE A 206 -11.24 11.07 -0.65
C ILE A 206 -9.89 11.44 -1.27
N LEU A 207 -9.43 10.62 -2.21
CA LEU A 207 -8.12 10.77 -2.84
C LEU A 207 -8.03 11.97 -3.78
N ARG A 208 -9.11 12.30 -4.49
CA ARG A 208 -9.12 13.33 -5.56
C ARG A 208 -8.91 14.75 -5.04
N GLY A 209 -9.42 15.08 -3.84
CA GLY A 209 -9.48 16.43 -3.34
C GLY A 209 -10.50 17.32 -4.07
N THR A 210 -10.38 18.64 -3.92
CA THR A 210 -11.29 19.61 -4.51
C THR A 210 -10.54 20.61 -5.36
N ASN A 211 -10.99 20.81 -6.61
CA ASN A 211 -10.37 21.75 -7.53
C ASN A 211 -10.46 23.20 -7.03
N GLY A 212 -9.38 23.95 -7.24
CA GLY A 212 -9.35 25.39 -7.06
C GLY A 212 -9.74 26.14 -8.33
N ILE A 213 -10.02 27.41 -8.19
CA ILE A 213 -10.36 28.34 -9.28
C ILE A 213 -9.37 29.50 -9.24
N VAL A 214 -8.69 29.74 -10.36
CA VAL A 214 -7.75 30.84 -10.55
C VAL A 214 -8.20 31.67 -11.74
N HIS A 215 -8.31 32.97 -11.58
CA HIS A 215 -8.58 33.88 -12.67
C HIS A 215 -7.31 34.53 -13.20
N ARG A 216 -7.11 34.47 -14.51
CA ARG A 216 -6.06 35.21 -15.17
C ARG A 216 -6.52 36.66 -15.41
N ARG A 217 -5.86 37.59 -14.75
CA ARG A 217 -6.10 39.02 -14.94
C ARG A 217 -4.89 39.68 -15.61
N LYS A 218 -5.12 40.35 -16.73
CA LYS A 218 -4.08 41.12 -17.35
C LYS A 218 -3.89 42.45 -16.61
N VAL A 219 -2.75 42.60 -15.95
CA VAL A 219 -2.35 43.82 -15.24
C VAL A 219 -1.17 44.43 -15.99
N ARG A 220 -1.39 45.58 -16.64
CA ARG A 220 -0.46 46.16 -17.60
C ARG A 220 -0.11 45.15 -18.71
N ASN A 221 1.08 44.79 -18.98
CA ASN A 221 1.44 43.81 -20.01
C ASN A 221 1.74 42.41 -19.46
N LYS A 222 1.34 42.09 -18.23
CA LYS A 222 1.54 40.79 -17.58
C LYS A 222 0.21 40.18 -17.19
N PHE A 223 0.08 38.85 -17.33
CA PHE A 223 -1.01 38.10 -16.76
C PHE A 223 -0.66 37.73 -15.33
N LEU A 224 -1.51 38.08 -14.37
CA LEU A 224 -1.43 37.67 -12.97
C LEU A 224 -2.52 36.64 -12.72
N ASP A 225 -2.13 35.53 -12.14
CA ASP A 225 -3.06 34.49 -11.68
C ASP A 225 -3.55 34.89 -10.28
N ILE A 226 -4.82 35.20 -10.16
CA ILE A 226 -5.47 35.55 -8.89
C ILE A 226 -6.27 34.33 -8.46
N THR A 227 -5.92 33.76 -7.33
CA THR A 227 -6.62 32.60 -6.76
C THR A 227 -7.91 33.04 -6.08
N ASP A 228 -9.05 32.66 -6.63
CA ASP A 228 -10.36 32.89 -6.02
C ASP A 228 -10.65 31.84 -4.95
N THR A 229 -10.42 30.58 -5.28
CA THR A 229 -10.58 29.45 -4.38
C THR A 229 -9.33 28.57 -4.50
N PRO A 230 -8.56 28.38 -3.44
CA PRO A 230 -7.40 27.51 -3.47
C PRO A 230 -7.83 26.05 -3.66
N PRO A 231 -7.05 25.21 -4.37
CA PRO A 231 -7.31 23.78 -4.43
C PRO A 231 -7.12 23.17 -3.04
N ILE A 232 -7.94 22.18 -2.73
CA ILE A 232 -7.82 21.39 -1.49
C ILE A 232 -7.31 20.02 -1.86
N ASP A 233 -6.07 19.71 -1.45
CA ASP A 233 -5.45 18.43 -1.73
C ASP A 233 -6.25 17.25 -1.15
N GLY A 234 -6.19 16.11 -1.84
CA GLY A 234 -6.79 14.87 -1.40
C GLY A 234 -6.15 14.36 -0.11
N ALA A 235 -6.88 13.49 0.58
CA ALA A 235 -6.37 12.82 1.76
C ALA A 235 -5.75 11.46 1.40
N ASP A 236 -4.75 11.05 2.17
CA ASP A 236 -4.08 9.76 2.02
C ASP A 236 -4.93 8.65 2.65
N ILE A 237 -4.96 7.47 2.02
CA ILE A 237 -5.54 6.27 2.61
C ILE A 237 -4.47 5.30 3.06
N VAL A 238 -4.60 4.78 4.28
CA VAL A 238 -3.73 3.72 4.82
C VAL A 238 -4.46 2.40 4.68
N THR A 239 -3.92 1.53 3.84
CA THR A 239 -4.46 0.19 3.62
C THR A 239 -4.08 -0.75 4.76
N THR A 240 -4.69 -1.93 4.78
CA THR A 240 -4.31 -3.01 5.69
C THR A 240 -3.22 -3.91 5.11
N ILE A 241 -2.86 -3.71 3.83
CA ILE A 241 -1.88 -4.52 3.10
C ILE A 241 -0.48 -4.30 3.68
N ASP A 242 0.20 -5.41 3.94
CA ASP A 242 1.62 -5.45 4.30
C ASP A 242 2.43 -5.77 3.04
N VAL A 243 3.34 -4.88 2.66
CA VAL A 243 4.14 -5.01 1.43
C VAL A 243 4.99 -6.28 1.45
N SER A 244 5.55 -6.64 2.61
CA SER A 244 6.41 -7.82 2.73
C SER A 244 5.62 -9.12 2.60
N MET A 245 4.43 -9.18 3.23
CA MET A 245 3.53 -10.34 3.10
C MET A 245 2.96 -10.45 1.69
N GLN A 246 2.63 -9.32 1.07
CA GLN A 246 2.13 -9.27 -0.31
C GLN A 246 3.18 -9.78 -1.31
N ASP A 247 4.43 -9.30 -1.20
CA ASP A 247 5.55 -9.72 -2.06
C ASP A 247 5.87 -11.22 -1.89
N LEU A 248 5.88 -11.70 -0.64
CA LEU A 248 6.06 -13.11 -0.34
C LEU A 248 4.96 -13.97 -0.97
N ALA A 249 3.69 -13.59 -0.78
CA ALA A 249 2.56 -14.34 -1.33
C ALA A 249 2.57 -14.33 -2.87
N GLU A 250 2.94 -13.21 -3.49
CA GLU A 250 3.02 -13.07 -4.94
C GLU A 250 4.10 -13.98 -5.53
N ARG A 251 5.31 -13.96 -4.97
CA ARG A 251 6.42 -14.81 -5.43
C ARG A 251 6.11 -16.30 -5.26
N SER A 252 5.70 -16.72 -4.07
CA SER A 252 5.38 -18.13 -3.82
C SER A 252 4.28 -18.65 -4.74
N LEU A 253 3.27 -17.80 -5.04
CA LEU A 253 2.21 -18.18 -5.95
C LEU A 253 2.71 -18.26 -7.41
N ILE A 254 3.45 -17.26 -7.89
CA ILE A 254 3.96 -17.22 -9.27
C ILE A 254 4.90 -18.41 -9.54
N ASP A 255 5.77 -18.75 -8.62
CA ASP A 255 6.71 -19.87 -8.76
C ASP A 255 5.96 -21.19 -8.97
N GLU A 256 4.93 -21.46 -8.15
CA GLU A 256 4.09 -22.65 -8.32
C GLU A 256 3.27 -22.61 -9.64
N LEU A 257 2.70 -21.44 -9.98
CA LEU A 257 1.94 -21.30 -11.23
C LEU A 257 2.78 -21.58 -12.47
N LYS A 258 4.04 -21.15 -12.47
CA LYS A 258 5.01 -21.44 -13.55
C LYS A 258 5.37 -22.93 -13.58
N GLU A 259 5.64 -23.54 -12.42
CA GLU A 259 6.01 -24.95 -12.30
C GLU A 259 4.90 -25.87 -12.86
N ILE A 260 3.63 -25.61 -12.49
CA ILE A 260 2.50 -26.46 -12.92
C ILE A 260 1.79 -25.97 -14.18
N ASN A 261 2.26 -24.89 -14.80
CA ASN A 261 1.68 -24.26 -15.98
C ASN A 261 0.19 -23.97 -15.83
N ALA A 262 -0.20 -23.33 -14.73
CA ALA A 262 -1.58 -23.02 -14.40
C ALA A 262 -2.09 -21.77 -15.14
N ASN A 263 -3.42 -21.58 -15.20
CA ASN A 263 -4.03 -20.45 -15.90
C ASN A 263 -4.26 -19.25 -14.97
N VAL A 264 -4.74 -19.50 -13.75
CA VAL A 264 -5.09 -18.47 -12.77
C VAL A 264 -4.62 -18.91 -11.39
N GLY A 265 -4.14 -17.99 -10.60
CA GLY A 265 -3.80 -18.19 -9.19
C GLY A 265 -4.29 -17.04 -8.30
N VAL A 266 -4.76 -17.39 -7.13
CA VAL A 266 -5.19 -16.47 -6.07
C VAL A 266 -4.53 -16.87 -4.77
N ALA A 267 -4.00 -15.90 -4.03
CA ALA A 267 -3.58 -16.08 -2.65
C ALA A 267 -4.07 -14.89 -1.81
N ILE A 268 -4.69 -15.16 -0.66
CA ILE A 268 -5.17 -14.13 0.26
C ILE A 268 -4.71 -14.47 1.66
N VAL A 269 -4.15 -13.48 2.36
CA VAL A 269 -3.79 -13.57 3.78
C VAL A 269 -4.62 -12.56 4.57
N MET A 270 -5.25 -13.02 5.65
CA MET A 270 -6.14 -12.23 6.49
C MET A 270 -5.74 -12.38 7.96
N ASP A 271 -5.68 -11.27 8.66
CA ASP A 271 -5.46 -11.24 10.12
C ASP A 271 -6.71 -11.75 10.85
N VAL A 272 -6.53 -12.67 11.78
CA VAL A 272 -7.65 -13.37 12.42
C VAL A 272 -8.50 -12.45 13.29
N PRO A 273 -7.94 -11.68 14.25
CA PRO A 273 -8.74 -10.89 15.17
C PRO A 273 -9.39 -9.66 14.53
N THR A 274 -8.81 -9.09 13.47
CA THR A 274 -9.25 -7.80 12.91
C THR A 274 -9.98 -7.94 11.58
N GLY A 275 -9.75 -9.01 10.83
CA GLY A 275 -10.23 -9.13 9.46
C GLY A 275 -9.41 -8.36 8.43
N ASP A 276 -8.25 -7.83 8.80
CA ASP A 276 -7.39 -7.09 7.88
C ASP A 276 -6.85 -7.97 6.76
N ILE A 277 -7.03 -7.55 5.54
CA ILE A 277 -6.39 -8.18 4.39
C ILE A 277 -4.94 -7.71 4.35
N LYS A 278 -4.02 -8.63 4.69
CA LYS A 278 -2.58 -8.37 4.71
C LYS A 278 -1.92 -8.59 3.36
N ALA A 279 -2.43 -9.55 2.59
CA ALA A 279 -2.03 -9.79 1.21
C ALA A 279 -3.22 -10.26 0.39
N ILE A 280 -3.26 -9.85 -0.88
CA ILE A 280 -4.25 -10.28 -1.86
C ILE A 280 -3.63 -10.29 -3.25
N VAL A 281 -3.43 -11.48 -3.79
CA VAL A 281 -2.73 -11.74 -5.04
C VAL A 281 -3.69 -12.36 -6.04
N ASN A 282 -3.66 -11.85 -7.28
CA ASN A 282 -4.52 -12.31 -8.37
C ASN A 282 -3.68 -12.45 -9.64
N MET A 283 -3.20 -13.64 -9.95
CA MET A 283 -2.34 -13.87 -11.11
C MET A 283 -3.08 -14.61 -12.21
N GLU A 284 -2.97 -14.10 -13.42
CA GLU A 284 -3.50 -14.71 -14.63
C GLU A 284 -2.41 -14.83 -15.67
N LYS A 285 -2.36 -15.99 -16.33
CA LYS A 285 -1.38 -16.26 -17.38
C LYS A 285 -1.71 -15.49 -18.65
N CYS A 286 -0.78 -14.63 -19.09
CA CYS A 286 -0.89 -13.84 -20.32
C CYS A 286 -0.43 -14.62 -21.56
N PHE A 287 -0.71 -14.08 -22.76
CA PHE A 287 -0.32 -14.68 -24.03
C PHE A 287 1.20 -14.82 -24.21
N ASP A 288 1.98 -13.96 -23.55
CA ASP A 288 3.45 -14.02 -23.54
C ASP A 288 4.02 -15.05 -22.54
N GLY A 289 3.13 -15.76 -21.83
CA GLY A 289 3.50 -16.77 -20.84
C GLY A 289 3.76 -16.20 -19.44
N GLU A 290 3.82 -14.88 -19.28
CA GLU A 290 4.01 -14.23 -17.98
C GLU A 290 2.69 -14.13 -17.20
N TYR A 291 2.81 -14.03 -15.85
CA TYR A 291 1.67 -13.90 -14.96
C TYR A 291 1.52 -12.43 -14.52
N ARG A 292 0.29 -11.91 -14.66
CA ARG A 292 -0.04 -10.52 -14.28
C ARG A 292 -1.40 -10.42 -13.61
N GLU A 293 -1.60 -9.40 -12.80
CA GLU A 293 -2.91 -9.07 -12.22
C GLU A 293 -3.81 -8.39 -13.26
N ILE A 294 -4.71 -9.14 -13.91
CA ILE A 294 -5.67 -8.65 -14.91
C ILE A 294 -7.05 -8.50 -14.31
N HIS A 295 -7.54 -9.52 -13.58
CA HIS A 295 -8.82 -9.51 -12.90
C HIS A 295 -8.64 -9.69 -11.39
N ASN A 296 -9.61 -9.24 -10.59
CA ASN A 296 -9.60 -9.47 -9.15
C ASN A 296 -10.37 -10.75 -8.80
N HIS A 297 -9.79 -11.89 -9.18
CA HIS A 297 -10.36 -13.22 -8.98
C HIS A 297 -10.71 -13.52 -7.52
N ALA A 298 -9.95 -12.97 -6.58
CA ALA A 298 -10.14 -13.14 -5.15
C ALA A 298 -11.54 -12.74 -4.66
N VAL A 299 -12.14 -11.71 -5.27
CA VAL A 299 -13.42 -11.13 -4.85
C VAL A 299 -14.54 -11.28 -5.89
N SER A 300 -14.20 -11.62 -7.14
CA SER A 300 -15.18 -11.68 -8.24
C SER A 300 -15.56 -13.09 -8.69
N ASP A 301 -14.64 -14.07 -8.55
CA ASP A 301 -14.84 -15.39 -9.13
C ASP A 301 -15.90 -16.21 -8.39
N LEU A 302 -17.01 -16.46 -9.05
CA LEU A 302 -18.08 -17.30 -8.57
C LEU A 302 -17.85 -18.74 -9.04
N LEU A 303 -17.03 -19.48 -8.31
CA LEU A 303 -16.69 -20.87 -8.60
C LEU A 303 -17.21 -21.81 -7.52
N GLU A 304 -17.37 -23.07 -7.88
CA GLU A 304 -17.68 -24.14 -6.95
C GLU A 304 -16.44 -24.45 -6.10
N PRO A 305 -16.46 -24.19 -4.77
CA PRO A 305 -15.26 -24.30 -3.94
C PRO A 305 -14.79 -25.76 -3.74
N GLY A 306 -15.68 -26.73 -3.98
CA GLY A 306 -15.40 -28.15 -3.76
C GLY A 306 -15.10 -28.46 -2.30
N SER A 307 -14.11 -29.33 -2.05
CA SER A 307 -13.86 -29.91 -0.72
C SER A 307 -13.48 -28.94 0.39
N VAL A 308 -13.12 -27.68 0.09
CA VAL A 308 -12.93 -26.64 1.13
C VAL A 308 -14.27 -26.18 1.72
N PHE A 309 -15.38 -26.56 1.14
CA PHE A 309 -16.72 -26.36 1.69
C PHE A 309 -17.12 -27.40 2.76
N LYS A 310 -16.56 -28.62 2.74
CA LYS A 310 -16.92 -29.72 3.64
C LYS A 310 -16.87 -29.37 5.12
N PRO A 311 -15.90 -28.57 5.61
CA PRO A 311 -15.91 -28.12 7.01
C PRO A 311 -17.19 -27.37 7.40
N ALA A 312 -17.77 -26.57 6.49
CA ALA A 312 -19.04 -25.90 6.78
C ALA A 312 -20.17 -26.89 6.90
N SER A 313 -20.22 -27.93 6.05
CA SER A 313 -21.21 -28.99 6.12
C SER A 313 -21.14 -29.79 7.44
N ILE A 314 -19.93 -30.15 7.86
CA ILE A 314 -19.67 -30.85 9.12
C ILE A 314 -19.97 -29.96 10.32
N LEU A 315 -19.61 -28.65 10.25
CA LEU A 315 -19.96 -27.71 11.32
C LEU A 315 -21.47 -27.62 11.55
N VAL A 316 -22.28 -27.58 10.48
CA VAL A 316 -23.75 -27.58 10.58
C VAL A 316 -24.25 -28.85 11.26
N ALA A 317 -23.70 -30.00 10.89
CA ALA A 317 -24.12 -31.29 11.48
C ALA A 317 -23.73 -31.41 12.97
N LEU A 318 -22.56 -30.95 13.35
CA LEU A 318 -22.09 -30.86 14.75
C LEU A 318 -22.92 -29.86 15.57
N ASP A 319 -23.19 -28.68 15.00
CA ASP A 319 -23.93 -27.62 15.70
C ASP A 319 -25.39 -27.94 15.91
N ASP A 320 -26.01 -28.61 14.94
CA ASP A 320 -27.38 -29.15 15.06
C ASP A 320 -27.45 -30.39 15.99
N GLY A 321 -26.31 -30.98 16.38
CA GLY A 321 -26.21 -32.15 17.24
C GLY A 321 -26.71 -33.44 16.58
N VAL A 322 -26.73 -33.50 15.25
CA VAL A 322 -27.14 -34.72 14.52
C VAL A 322 -26.01 -35.73 14.41
N VAL A 323 -24.77 -35.28 14.60
CA VAL A 323 -23.56 -36.10 14.72
C VAL A 323 -22.65 -35.54 15.82
N ASP A 324 -21.76 -36.38 16.31
CA ASP A 324 -20.67 -36.02 17.22
C ASP A 324 -19.33 -36.59 16.72
N THR A 325 -18.27 -36.39 17.47
CA THR A 325 -16.92 -36.84 17.09
C THR A 325 -16.76 -38.35 17.08
N THR A 326 -17.66 -39.09 17.70
CA THR A 326 -17.69 -40.57 17.73
C THR A 326 -18.42 -41.17 16.56
N TYR A 327 -19.10 -40.36 15.75
CA TYR A 327 -19.92 -40.82 14.62
C TYR A 327 -19.08 -41.55 13.57
N HIS A 328 -19.58 -42.65 13.06
CA HIS A 328 -18.98 -43.44 12.00
C HIS A 328 -19.87 -43.50 10.77
N VAL A 329 -19.25 -43.45 9.60
CA VAL A 329 -19.96 -43.54 8.32
C VAL A 329 -19.28 -44.54 7.39
N GLU A 330 -20.09 -45.43 6.82
CA GLU A 330 -19.63 -46.40 5.83
C GLU A 330 -19.46 -45.74 4.46
N THR A 331 -18.29 -45.87 3.82
CA THR A 331 -17.98 -45.33 2.49
C THR A 331 -17.75 -46.43 1.45
N GLY A 332 -17.79 -47.69 1.86
CA GLY A 332 -17.65 -48.86 1.00
C GLY A 332 -16.37 -48.89 0.23
N GLY A 333 -16.40 -49.44 -0.96
CA GLY A 333 -15.25 -49.53 -1.88
C GLY A 333 -14.90 -48.23 -2.62
N GLY A 334 -15.39 -47.07 -2.12
CA GLY A 334 -15.07 -45.75 -2.70
C GLY A 334 -16.01 -45.32 -3.86
N ILE A 335 -17.06 -46.06 -4.12
CA ILE A 335 -18.17 -45.69 -5.01
C ILE A 335 -19.50 -45.94 -4.24
N TRP A 336 -20.34 -44.92 -4.22
CA TRP A 336 -21.64 -45.01 -3.55
C TRP A 336 -22.76 -44.48 -4.43
N PRO A 337 -23.81 -45.27 -4.68
CA PRO A 337 -24.95 -44.84 -5.49
C PRO A 337 -25.81 -43.82 -4.72
N MET A 338 -26.04 -42.64 -5.33
CA MET A 338 -26.91 -41.60 -4.79
C MET A 338 -27.88 -41.09 -5.86
N TYR A 339 -29.12 -41.42 -5.75
CA TYR A 339 -30.20 -40.93 -6.61
C TYR A 339 -29.96 -41.15 -8.12
N GLY A 340 -29.44 -42.32 -8.49
CA GLY A 340 -29.15 -42.68 -9.88
C GLY A 340 -27.81 -42.12 -10.41
N ARG A 341 -27.01 -41.50 -9.55
CA ARG A 341 -25.62 -41.09 -9.84
C ARG A 341 -24.66 -41.76 -8.86
N GLU A 342 -23.39 -41.82 -9.25
CA GLU A 342 -22.31 -42.35 -8.41
C GLU A 342 -21.55 -41.22 -7.74
N MET A 343 -21.53 -41.22 -6.40
CA MET A 343 -20.59 -40.44 -5.63
C MET A 343 -19.29 -41.22 -5.49
N LYS A 344 -18.12 -40.58 -5.77
CA LYS A 344 -16.83 -41.27 -5.77
C LYS A 344 -15.85 -40.56 -4.84
N ASP A 345 -15.14 -41.36 -4.05
CA ASP A 345 -13.94 -40.91 -3.35
C ASP A 345 -12.72 -40.99 -4.27
N HIS A 346 -11.68 -40.20 -4.00
CA HIS A 346 -10.52 -40.13 -4.88
C HIS A 346 -9.73 -41.45 -4.96
N ASN A 347 -9.86 -42.33 -3.93
CA ASN A 347 -9.19 -43.64 -3.85
C ASN A 347 -10.07 -44.82 -4.32
N TRP A 348 -11.19 -44.58 -5.00
CA TRP A 348 -12.11 -45.61 -5.44
C TRP A 348 -11.44 -46.75 -6.25
N ARG A 349 -10.38 -46.44 -7.01
CA ARG A 349 -9.60 -47.46 -7.76
C ARG A 349 -8.69 -48.29 -6.87
N LYS A 350 -8.50 -47.88 -5.58
CA LYS A 350 -7.65 -48.56 -4.58
C LYS A 350 -8.45 -49.24 -3.50
N GLY A 351 -9.75 -49.42 -3.71
CA GLY A 351 -10.66 -50.15 -2.78
C GLY A 351 -11.41 -49.29 -1.77
N GLY A 352 -11.35 -47.96 -1.89
CA GLY A 352 -12.11 -47.06 -1.01
C GLY A 352 -11.56 -46.99 0.42
N TYR A 353 -12.35 -46.47 1.35
CA TYR A 353 -11.96 -46.28 2.76
C TYR A 353 -12.71 -47.17 3.75
N GLY A 354 -13.81 -47.82 3.31
CA GLY A 354 -14.68 -48.59 4.22
C GLY A 354 -15.35 -47.70 5.26
N MET A 355 -15.24 -48.07 6.53
CA MET A 355 -15.78 -47.32 7.65
C MET A 355 -14.85 -46.16 8.05
N LEU A 356 -15.36 -44.94 8.13
CA LEU A 356 -14.64 -43.73 8.55
C LEU A 356 -15.28 -43.11 9.78
N THR A 357 -14.46 -42.59 10.70
CA THR A 357 -14.95 -41.67 11.72
C THR A 357 -15.27 -40.29 11.10
N LEU A 358 -16.04 -39.46 11.80
CA LEU A 358 -16.37 -38.10 11.39
C LEU A 358 -15.08 -37.33 11.02
N ALA A 359 -14.08 -37.37 11.86
CA ALA A 359 -12.78 -36.70 11.63
C ALA A 359 -12.10 -37.22 10.36
N GLN A 360 -12.03 -38.53 10.18
CA GLN A 360 -11.41 -39.16 9.02
C GLN A 360 -12.10 -38.79 7.70
N THR A 361 -13.40 -38.44 7.70
CA THR A 361 -14.08 -37.95 6.47
C THR A 361 -13.46 -36.65 5.97
N LEU A 362 -13.01 -35.78 6.88
CA LEU A 362 -12.30 -34.54 6.52
C LEU A 362 -10.81 -34.77 6.28
N TRP A 363 -10.14 -35.67 7.05
CA TRP A 363 -8.71 -35.98 6.85
C TRP A 363 -8.42 -36.50 5.44
N TYR A 364 -9.26 -37.46 5.01
CA TYR A 364 -9.15 -38.08 3.69
C TYR A 364 -10.00 -37.38 2.63
N SER A 365 -10.71 -36.30 3.02
CA SER A 365 -11.58 -35.57 2.12
C SER A 365 -12.61 -36.45 1.40
N SER A 366 -13.19 -37.45 2.10
CA SER A 366 -14.16 -38.36 1.53
C SER A 366 -15.39 -37.61 1.05
N ASN A 367 -15.74 -37.76 -0.21
CA ASN A 367 -16.98 -37.22 -0.78
C ASN A 367 -18.19 -38.03 -0.26
N ILE A 368 -18.05 -39.37 -0.25
CA ILE A 368 -19.08 -40.28 0.19
C ILE A 368 -19.38 -40.05 1.66
N GLY A 369 -18.33 -39.98 2.52
CA GLY A 369 -18.54 -39.79 3.95
C GLY A 369 -19.32 -38.53 4.28
N VAL A 370 -18.89 -37.36 3.76
CA VAL A 370 -19.58 -36.10 4.03
C VAL A 370 -20.98 -36.08 3.41
N SER A 371 -21.11 -36.50 2.13
CA SER A 371 -22.43 -36.48 1.46
C SER A 371 -23.42 -37.41 2.13
N ARG A 372 -23.02 -38.59 2.63
CA ARG A 372 -23.87 -39.49 3.38
C ARG A 372 -24.32 -38.89 4.71
N ILE A 373 -23.37 -38.35 5.49
CA ILE A 373 -23.73 -37.70 6.77
C ILE A 373 -24.81 -36.65 6.54
N ILE A 374 -24.65 -35.79 5.53
CA ILE A 374 -25.63 -34.72 5.30
C ILE A 374 -26.93 -35.27 4.70
N ASP A 375 -26.86 -36.17 3.75
CA ASP A 375 -28.06 -36.75 3.14
C ASP A 375 -28.90 -37.56 4.15
N ASP A 376 -28.27 -38.40 4.95
CA ASP A 376 -28.95 -39.23 5.94
C ASP A 376 -29.72 -38.40 6.99
N HIS A 377 -29.21 -37.22 7.38
CA HIS A 377 -29.83 -36.39 8.41
C HIS A 377 -30.74 -35.27 7.87
N TYR A 378 -30.49 -34.79 6.61
CA TYR A 378 -31.20 -33.63 6.09
C TYR A 378 -32.03 -33.88 4.82
N ARG A 379 -32.05 -35.12 4.26
CA ARG A 379 -32.78 -35.41 3.01
C ARG A 379 -34.26 -35.06 3.07
N ASN A 380 -34.89 -35.20 4.25
CA ASN A 380 -36.30 -34.87 4.45
C ASN A 380 -36.56 -33.38 4.64
N ASN A 381 -35.51 -32.61 5.02
CA ASN A 381 -35.59 -31.18 5.22
C ASN A 381 -34.28 -30.51 4.78
N PRO A 382 -33.97 -30.47 3.49
CA PRO A 382 -32.73 -29.87 2.97
C PRO A 382 -32.62 -28.37 3.24
N GLU A 383 -33.77 -27.69 3.44
CA GLU A 383 -33.83 -26.29 3.81
C GLU A 383 -33.14 -26.04 5.18
N LYS A 384 -33.28 -26.95 6.14
CA LYS A 384 -32.63 -26.87 7.44
C LYS A 384 -31.09 -26.83 7.28
N PHE A 385 -30.57 -27.71 6.43
CA PHE A 385 -29.12 -27.72 6.12
C PHE A 385 -28.65 -26.39 5.50
N VAL A 386 -29.35 -25.89 4.47
CA VAL A 386 -28.95 -24.64 3.79
C VAL A 386 -29.07 -23.45 4.74
N LYS A 387 -30.10 -23.38 5.59
CA LYS A 387 -30.19 -22.39 6.67
C LYS A 387 -29.05 -22.54 7.67
N GLY A 388 -28.58 -23.74 7.94
CA GLY A 388 -27.38 -24.02 8.70
C GLY A 388 -26.13 -23.41 8.03
N ILE A 389 -25.97 -23.62 6.73
CA ILE A 389 -24.88 -23.01 5.95
C ILE A 389 -24.98 -21.46 5.99
N TYR A 390 -26.17 -20.89 5.91
CA TYR A 390 -26.34 -19.44 6.04
C TYR A 390 -25.91 -18.92 7.43
N ARG A 391 -26.15 -19.70 8.51
CA ARG A 391 -25.66 -19.38 9.85
C ARG A 391 -24.15 -19.30 9.92
N THR A 392 -23.43 -20.08 9.10
CA THR A 392 -21.95 -20.02 9.07
C THR A 392 -21.38 -18.73 8.46
N GLY A 393 -22.22 -17.86 7.88
CA GLY A 393 -21.81 -16.62 7.25
C GLY A 393 -21.27 -16.74 5.82
N LEU A 394 -21.17 -17.96 5.26
CA LEU A 394 -20.66 -18.17 3.88
C LEU A 394 -21.50 -17.48 2.80
N HIS A 395 -22.78 -17.22 3.08
CA HIS A 395 -23.71 -16.54 2.16
C HIS A 395 -23.75 -15.03 2.36
N ASP A 396 -23.15 -14.51 3.42
CA ASP A 396 -23.23 -13.09 3.77
C ASP A 396 -22.55 -12.21 2.72
N ASP A 397 -23.18 -11.06 2.45
CA ASP A 397 -22.55 -10.00 1.67
C ASP A 397 -21.46 -9.31 2.51
N LEU A 398 -20.23 -9.55 2.15
CA LEU A 398 -19.07 -9.00 2.84
C LEU A 398 -18.87 -7.49 2.62
N LYS A 399 -19.64 -6.87 1.70
CA LYS A 399 -19.55 -5.44 1.33
C LYS A 399 -18.11 -5.00 1.07
N ILE A 400 -17.41 -5.80 0.27
CA ILE A 400 -16.02 -5.53 -0.11
C ILE A 400 -15.94 -4.19 -0.86
N PRO A 401 -15.09 -3.25 -0.44
CA PRO A 401 -14.98 -1.93 -1.08
C PRO A 401 -14.16 -1.97 -2.38
N LEU A 402 -14.44 -2.94 -3.25
CA LEU A 402 -13.78 -3.08 -4.55
C LEU A 402 -14.86 -3.31 -5.62
N VAL A 403 -14.83 -2.48 -6.65
CA VAL A 403 -15.78 -2.60 -7.77
C VAL A 403 -15.59 -3.95 -8.46
N GLY A 404 -16.68 -4.68 -8.65
CA GLY A 404 -16.68 -6.03 -9.21
C GLY A 404 -16.66 -7.14 -8.18
N ALA A 405 -16.62 -6.83 -6.88
CA ALA A 405 -16.83 -7.83 -5.84
C ALA A 405 -18.25 -8.39 -5.90
N THR A 406 -18.37 -9.68 -5.74
CA THR A 406 -19.66 -10.40 -5.83
C THR A 406 -19.93 -11.19 -4.56
N PRO A 407 -21.16 -11.18 -4.03
CA PRO A 407 -21.52 -12.03 -2.89
C PRO A 407 -21.61 -13.50 -3.33
N ALA A 408 -21.44 -14.40 -2.35
CA ALA A 408 -21.62 -15.83 -2.57
C ALA A 408 -23.08 -16.16 -2.95
N ARG A 409 -23.24 -17.17 -3.80
CA ARG A 409 -24.54 -17.66 -4.26
C ARG A 409 -24.73 -19.10 -3.81
N ILE A 410 -25.57 -19.29 -2.82
CA ILE A 410 -25.94 -20.60 -2.29
C ILE A 410 -27.45 -20.70 -2.39
N ARG A 411 -27.94 -21.65 -3.21
CA ARG A 411 -29.35 -21.79 -3.50
C ARG A 411 -30.08 -22.41 -2.30
N ILE A 412 -31.19 -21.80 -1.86
CA ILE A 412 -32.08 -22.37 -0.87
C ILE A 412 -33.18 -23.18 -1.56
N PRO A 413 -33.55 -24.38 -1.06
CA PRO A 413 -34.69 -25.15 -1.58
C PRO A 413 -35.98 -24.35 -1.48
N HIS A 414 -36.75 -24.31 -2.55
CA HIS A 414 -38.07 -23.67 -2.60
C HIS A 414 -39.13 -24.68 -2.95
N ARG A 415 -40.24 -24.68 -2.19
CA ARG A 415 -41.39 -25.52 -2.46
C ARG A 415 -42.47 -24.72 -3.19
N ASN A 416 -42.99 -25.29 -4.28
CA ASN A 416 -44.14 -24.73 -5.00
C ASN A 416 -45.46 -24.93 -4.20
N LYS A 417 -46.55 -24.42 -4.73
CA LYS A 417 -47.88 -24.52 -4.10
C LYS A 417 -48.34 -25.99 -3.85
N ASN A 418 -47.76 -26.93 -4.58
CA ASN A 418 -48.06 -28.36 -4.45
C ASN A 418 -47.14 -29.08 -3.46
N GLY A 419 -46.30 -28.34 -2.72
CA GLY A 419 -45.35 -28.89 -1.75
C GLY A 419 -44.11 -29.56 -2.35
N GLN A 420 -43.95 -29.53 -3.70
CA GLN A 420 -42.79 -30.10 -4.40
C GLN A 420 -41.71 -29.03 -4.56
N TYR A 421 -40.46 -29.47 -4.53
CA TYR A 421 -39.35 -28.58 -4.82
C TYR A 421 -39.30 -28.27 -6.33
N ASP A 422 -39.26 -26.98 -6.68
CA ASP A 422 -39.19 -26.51 -8.07
C ASP A 422 -37.78 -26.12 -8.51
N ASN A 423 -36.88 -25.85 -7.55
CA ASN A 423 -35.50 -25.48 -7.81
C ASN A 423 -34.46 -26.44 -7.20
N TRP A 424 -34.88 -27.65 -6.79
CA TRP A 424 -34.08 -28.59 -6.01
C TRP A 424 -34.26 -30.04 -6.48
N ALA A 425 -33.14 -30.65 -6.91
CA ALA A 425 -33.09 -32.07 -7.25
C ALA A 425 -32.73 -32.93 -6.03
N LYS A 426 -33.07 -34.23 -6.01
CA LYS A 426 -32.64 -35.16 -4.95
C LYS A 426 -31.11 -35.22 -4.82
N THR A 427 -30.36 -35.02 -5.93
CA THR A 427 -28.91 -34.97 -5.94
C THR A 427 -28.34 -33.66 -5.39
N SER A 428 -29.13 -32.57 -5.30
CA SER A 428 -28.60 -31.25 -4.91
C SER A 428 -28.01 -31.25 -3.51
N LEU A 429 -28.66 -31.90 -2.53
CA LEU A 429 -28.16 -31.93 -1.15
C LEU A 429 -26.79 -32.64 -1.03
N PRO A 430 -26.61 -33.89 -1.51
CA PRO A 430 -25.31 -34.57 -1.46
C PRO A 430 -24.20 -33.83 -2.19
N TRP A 431 -24.49 -33.24 -3.37
CA TRP A 431 -23.49 -32.50 -4.12
C TRP A 431 -23.14 -31.16 -3.48
N MET A 432 -24.13 -30.43 -2.95
CA MET A 432 -23.89 -29.18 -2.22
C MET A 432 -23.04 -29.43 -0.96
N SER A 433 -23.26 -30.53 -0.25
CA SER A 433 -22.49 -30.83 0.96
C SER A 433 -20.98 -30.96 0.74
N ILE A 434 -20.58 -31.23 -0.49
CA ILE A 434 -19.16 -31.32 -0.88
C ILE A 434 -18.68 -30.12 -1.73
N GLY A 435 -19.50 -29.04 -1.80
CA GLY A 435 -19.16 -27.77 -2.40
C GLY A 435 -19.42 -27.63 -3.89
N TYR A 436 -20.29 -28.49 -4.47
CA TYR A 436 -20.89 -28.30 -5.79
C TYR A 436 -22.25 -27.61 -5.69
N GLU A 437 -22.79 -27.14 -6.80
CA GLU A 437 -24.07 -26.39 -6.86
C GLU A 437 -24.06 -25.10 -5.99
N THR A 438 -22.89 -24.62 -5.61
CA THR A 438 -22.67 -23.34 -4.91
C THR A 438 -21.67 -22.49 -5.70
N GLN A 439 -21.75 -21.18 -5.57
CA GLN A 439 -20.82 -20.25 -6.21
C GLN A 439 -20.29 -19.29 -5.15
N ILE A 440 -19.02 -19.45 -4.76
CA ILE A 440 -18.45 -18.77 -3.60
C ILE A 440 -17.10 -18.15 -3.98
N PRO A 441 -16.93 -16.81 -3.86
CA PRO A 441 -15.64 -16.19 -4.08
C PRO A 441 -14.59 -16.66 -3.08
N PRO A 442 -13.31 -16.72 -3.45
CA PRO A 442 -12.22 -17.13 -2.56
C PRO A 442 -12.21 -16.38 -1.22
N ILE A 443 -12.48 -15.07 -1.24
CA ILE A 443 -12.51 -14.24 -0.02
C ILE A 443 -13.61 -14.65 0.96
N SER A 444 -14.79 -15.09 0.46
CA SER A 444 -15.87 -15.57 1.32
C SER A 444 -15.52 -16.90 1.97
N THR A 445 -14.87 -17.80 1.22
CA THR A 445 -14.32 -19.04 1.77
C THR A 445 -13.26 -18.74 2.83
N LEU A 446 -12.32 -17.84 2.58
CA LEU A 446 -11.31 -17.44 3.56
C LEU A 446 -11.95 -16.85 4.82
N THR A 447 -12.95 -15.97 4.66
CA THR A 447 -13.64 -15.35 5.80
C THR A 447 -14.27 -16.40 6.71
N PHE A 448 -14.82 -17.49 6.15
CA PHE A 448 -15.30 -18.62 6.95
C PHE A 448 -14.17 -19.30 7.73
N TYR A 449 -13.02 -19.59 7.11
CA TYR A 449 -11.88 -20.18 7.83
C TYR A 449 -11.29 -19.22 8.87
N ASN A 450 -11.27 -17.93 8.58
CA ASN A 450 -10.91 -16.90 9.55
C ASN A 450 -11.84 -16.90 10.76
N THR A 451 -13.13 -17.08 10.52
CA THR A 451 -14.15 -17.17 11.58
C THR A 451 -13.96 -18.41 12.47
N ILE A 452 -13.62 -19.56 11.89
CA ILE A 452 -13.27 -20.76 12.66
C ILE A 452 -12.01 -20.51 13.49
N ALA A 453 -10.96 -19.92 12.90
CA ALA A 453 -9.75 -19.53 13.60
C ALA A 453 -10.02 -18.55 14.77
N ASN A 454 -10.98 -17.67 14.61
CA ASN A 454 -11.41 -16.65 15.59
C ASN A 454 -12.50 -17.15 16.55
N ASN A 455 -12.53 -18.45 16.83
CA ASN A 455 -13.47 -19.11 17.76
C ASN A 455 -14.97 -18.87 17.43
N GLY A 456 -15.30 -18.71 16.17
CA GLY A 456 -16.66 -18.51 15.68
C GLY A 456 -17.07 -17.03 15.50
N LYS A 457 -16.22 -16.08 15.84
CA LYS A 457 -16.46 -14.65 15.65
C LYS A 457 -16.06 -14.23 14.24
N MET A 458 -17.04 -13.77 13.44
CA MET A 458 -16.84 -13.39 12.05
C MET A 458 -16.51 -11.91 11.91
N MET A 459 -15.32 -11.62 11.37
CA MET A 459 -14.88 -10.28 11.07
C MET A 459 -15.12 -9.95 9.60
N ARG A 460 -15.48 -8.68 9.32
CA ARG A 460 -15.56 -8.18 7.94
C ARG A 460 -14.15 -8.02 7.34
N PRO A 461 -13.88 -8.53 6.13
CA PRO A 461 -12.63 -8.26 5.45
C PRO A 461 -12.40 -6.76 5.27
N ARG A 462 -11.30 -6.25 5.80
CA ARG A 462 -10.96 -4.83 5.81
C ARG A 462 -9.74 -4.55 4.92
N PHE A 463 -9.85 -3.54 4.05
CA PHE A 463 -8.81 -3.16 3.09
C PHE A 463 -8.14 -1.82 3.41
N VAL A 464 -8.86 -0.95 4.12
CA VAL A 464 -8.38 0.38 4.53
C VAL A 464 -8.62 0.51 6.03
N SER A 465 -7.61 0.98 6.74
CA SER A 465 -7.66 1.17 8.20
C SER A 465 -8.00 2.59 8.60
N LYS A 466 -7.47 3.58 7.88
CA LYS A 466 -7.67 5.00 8.19
C LYS A 466 -7.41 5.91 6.99
N VAL A 467 -7.90 7.14 7.10
CA VAL A 467 -7.62 8.26 6.20
C VAL A 467 -6.77 9.27 6.95
N MET A 468 -5.71 9.75 6.30
CA MET A 468 -4.80 10.76 6.87
C MET A 468 -4.76 12.01 6.00
N LYS A 469 -4.60 13.16 6.62
CA LYS A 469 -4.35 14.42 5.92
C LYS A 469 -3.28 15.21 6.67
N ASN A 470 -2.25 15.62 5.96
CA ASN A 470 -1.10 16.35 6.53
C ASN A 470 -0.44 15.62 7.73
N GLY A 471 -0.43 14.28 7.70
CA GLY A 471 0.13 13.46 8.78
C GLY A 471 -0.83 13.16 9.94
N GLU A 472 -2.01 13.79 9.98
CA GLU A 472 -3.04 13.56 11.00
C GLU A 472 -4.11 12.59 10.52
N THR A 473 -4.61 11.74 11.41
CA THR A 473 -5.73 10.84 11.10
C THR A 473 -7.04 11.62 11.17
N ILE A 474 -7.76 11.71 10.06
CA ILE A 474 -9.05 12.42 9.97
C ILE A 474 -10.26 11.49 9.99
N MET A 475 -10.06 10.20 9.68
CA MET A 475 -11.09 9.17 9.70
C MET A 475 -10.46 7.80 9.96
N GLU A 476 -11.12 6.98 10.78
CA GLU A 476 -10.72 5.60 11.04
C GLU A 476 -11.82 4.63 10.63
N PHE A 477 -11.40 3.47 10.14
CA PHE A 477 -12.27 2.34 9.86
C PHE A 477 -11.92 1.21 10.84
N PRO A 478 -12.56 1.13 12.00
CA PRO A 478 -12.26 0.09 12.98
C PRO A 478 -12.63 -1.30 12.44
N PRO A 479 -12.06 -2.39 13.00
CA PRO A 479 -12.50 -3.76 12.69
C PRO A 479 -13.98 -3.93 13.00
N GLU A 480 -14.73 -4.49 12.05
CA GLU A 480 -16.17 -4.70 12.17
C GLU A 480 -16.51 -6.17 12.37
N VAL A 481 -17.30 -6.45 13.40
CA VAL A 481 -17.82 -7.78 13.68
C VAL A 481 -19.13 -7.98 12.92
N MET A 482 -19.14 -8.90 11.95
CA MET A 482 -20.37 -9.25 11.20
C MET A 482 -21.27 -10.17 12.00
N ARG A 483 -20.68 -11.17 12.68
CA ARG A 483 -21.38 -12.12 13.54
C ARG A 483 -20.59 -12.40 14.79
N GLN A 484 -21.20 -12.31 15.95
CA GLN A 484 -20.51 -12.60 17.22
C GLN A 484 -20.17 -14.10 17.35
N GLN A 485 -21.06 -14.97 16.85
CA GLN A 485 -20.90 -16.42 16.91
C GLN A 485 -21.65 -17.08 15.76
N ILE A 486 -20.99 -17.96 15.01
CA ILE A 486 -21.58 -18.68 13.88
C ILE A 486 -22.08 -20.08 14.23
N ALA A 487 -21.58 -20.68 15.32
CA ALA A 487 -21.96 -21.99 15.83
C ALA A 487 -21.54 -22.09 17.31
N LYS A 488 -22.01 -23.12 18.02
CA LYS A 488 -21.65 -23.37 19.42
C LYS A 488 -20.13 -23.50 19.57
N GLU A 489 -19.60 -22.97 20.67
CA GLU A 489 -18.16 -23.01 20.96
C GLU A 489 -17.58 -24.42 20.90
N LYS A 490 -18.33 -25.42 21.42
CA LYS A 490 -18.00 -26.85 21.36
C LYS A 490 -17.77 -27.29 19.92
N SER A 491 -18.76 -27.00 19.03
CA SER A 491 -18.71 -27.41 17.61
C SER A 491 -17.56 -26.76 16.86
N ILE A 492 -17.23 -25.49 17.19
CA ILE A 492 -16.07 -24.79 16.64
C ILE A 492 -14.77 -25.48 17.08
N LYS A 493 -14.59 -25.78 18.37
CA LYS A 493 -13.39 -26.45 18.90
C LYS A 493 -13.18 -27.84 18.31
N GLU A 494 -14.26 -28.60 18.19
CA GLU A 494 -14.23 -29.92 17.54
C GLU A 494 -13.75 -29.80 16.08
N LEU A 495 -14.30 -28.83 15.34
CA LEU A 495 -13.90 -28.60 13.96
C LEU A 495 -12.45 -28.09 13.86
N GLN A 496 -12.00 -27.21 14.76
CA GLN A 496 -10.59 -26.75 14.82
C GLN A 496 -9.63 -27.94 14.98
N THR A 497 -9.94 -28.85 15.90
CA THR A 497 -9.16 -30.09 16.11
C THR A 497 -9.10 -30.95 14.84
N ILE A 498 -10.23 -31.14 14.18
CA ILE A 498 -10.28 -31.93 12.94
C ILE A 498 -9.47 -31.26 11.82
N LEU A 499 -9.54 -29.93 11.69
CA LEU A 499 -8.79 -29.19 10.66
C LEU A 499 -7.26 -29.21 10.91
N GLU A 500 -6.79 -29.23 12.17
CA GLU A 500 -5.38 -29.46 12.50
C GLU A 500 -4.96 -30.87 12.05
N GLN A 501 -5.80 -31.87 12.32
CA GLN A 501 -5.55 -33.25 11.92
C GLN A 501 -5.55 -33.48 10.41
N VAL A 502 -6.31 -32.70 9.63
CA VAL A 502 -6.20 -32.71 8.16
C VAL A 502 -4.78 -32.42 7.70
N VAL A 503 -4.07 -31.56 8.41
CA VAL A 503 -2.68 -31.19 8.10
C VAL A 503 -1.68 -32.15 8.75
N SER A 504 -1.84 -32.51 10.02
CA SER A 504 -0.89 -33.35 10.72
C SER A 504 -0.92 -34.83 10.26
N VAL A 505 -2.12 -35.36 9.99
CA VAL A 505 -2.34 -36.78 9.63
C VAL A 505 -2.86 -36.96 8.20
N GLY A 506 -3.74 -36.05 7.74
CA GLY A 506 -4.51 -36.18 6.51
C GLY A 506 -3.79 -35.75 5.22
N LEU A 507 -4.59 -35.33 4.25
CA LEU A 507 -4.13 -34.94 2.90
C LEU A 507 -3.47 -33.54 2.84
N GLY A 508 -3.49 -32.79 3.94
CA GLY A 508 -2.96 -31.44 4.01
C GLY A 508 -1.47 -31.34 4.41
N LYS A 509 -0.77 -32.46 4.59
CA LYS A 509 0.60 -32.52 5.11
C LYS A 509 1.61 -31.54 4.49
N LYS A 510 1.49 -31.28 3.18
CA LYS A 510 2.38 -30.34 2.47
C LYS A 510 2.20 -28.86 2.88
N ALA A 511 1.07 -28.53 3.50
CA ALA A 511 0.84 -27.18 4.04
C ALA A 511 1.36 -27.03 5.48
N GLY A 512 1.72 -28.14 6.14
CA GLY A 512 2.21 -28.15 7.52
C GLY A 512 3.60 -27.60 7.67
N SER A 513 3.90 -27.08 8.87
CA SER A 513 5.20 -26.56 9.28
C SER A 513 5.81 -27.47 10.34
N PRO A 514 7.15 -27.62 10.40
CA PRO A 514 7.83 -28.23 11.53
C PRO A 514 7.89 -27.30 12.75
N ASN A 515 7.68 -25.98 12.57
CA ASN A 515 7.93 -24.95 13.58
C ASN A 515 6.66 -24.54 14.33
N PHE A 516 5.47 -24.74 13.73
CA PHE A 516 4.17 -24.39 14.29
C PHE A 516 3.07 -25.27 13.69
N LYS A 517 1.95 -25.38 14.41
CA LYS A 517 0.82 -26.15 13.94
C LYS A 517 0.03 -25.35 12.88
N VAL A 518 -0.47 -26.07 11.90
CA VAL A 518 -1.34 -25.53 10.84
C VAL A 518 -2.66 -26.28 10.82
N ALA A 519 -3.76 -25.58 10.68
CA ALA A 519 -5.09 -26.17 10.49
C ALA A 519 -5.64 -25.71 9.12
N GLY A 520 -6.27 -26.63 8.40
CA GLY A 520 -6.80 -26.28 7.08
C GLY A 520 -7.44 -27.45 6.35
N LYS A 521 -7.85 -27.20 5.12
CA LYS A 521 -8.52 -28.16 4.24
C LYS A 521 -8.07 -28.02 2.79
N THR A 522 -7.84 -29.13 2.16
CA THR A 522 -7.53 -29.27 0.73
C THR A 522 -8.81 -29.26 -0.10
N GLY A 523 -8.78 -28.65 -1.28
CA GLY A 523 -9.86 -28.68 -2.26
C GLY A 523 -9.38 -29.12 -3.63
N THR A 524 -10.23 -29.84 -4.33
CA THR A 524 -10.08 -30.17 -5.75
C THR A 524 -11.49 -30.30 -6.33
N ALA A 525 -11.88 -29.36 -7.18
CA ALA A 525 -13.18 -29.35 -7.84
C ALA A 525 -12.98 -29.27 -9.36
N GLN A 526 -13.88 -29.83 -10.12
CA GLN A 526 -13.94 -29.61 -11.58
C GLN A 526 -14.63 -28.27 -11.84
N ILE A 527 -14.11 -27.48 -12.77
CA ILE A 527 -14.72 -26.21 -13.17
C ILE A 527 -15.73 -26.47 -14.26
N SER A 528 -16.99 -26.05 -14.02
CA SER A 528 -18.05 -26.10 -15.03
C SER A 528 -17.84 -25.00 -16.07
N LYS A 529 -17.96 -25.35 -17.36
CA LYS A 529 -17.90 -24.40 -18.48
C LYS A 529 -19.30 -23.98 -18.95
N GLY A 530 -20.17 -23.71 -17.99
CA GLY A 530 -21.58 -23.31 -18.26
C GLY A 530 -22.36 -24.41 -18.98
N ALA A 531 -23.01 -24.08 -20.10
CA ALA A 531 -23.81 -25.05 -20.88
C ALA A 531 -23.02 -26.27 -21.39
N GLY A 532 -21.67 -26.15 -21.51
CA GLY A 532 -20.79 -27.25 -21.91
C GLY A 532 -20.48 -28.26 -20.78
N GLY A 533 -20.87 -27.97 -19.54
CA GLY A 533 -20.62 -28.80 -18.36
C GLY A 533 -19.12 -28.92 -18.01
N TYR A 534 -18.76 -30.00 -17.30
CA TYR A 534 -17.39 -30.18 -16.76
C TYR A 534 -16.37 -30.76 -17.76
N LYS A 535 -16.82 -31.33 -18.87
CA LYS A 535 -15.95 -32.08 -19.82
C LYS A 535 -15.71 -31.36 -21.15
N SER A 536 -16.42 -30.30 -21.45
CA SER A 536 -16.30 -29.59 -22.73
C SER A 536 -14.90 -28.96 -22.92
N GLY A 537 -14.23 -29.31 -24.00
CA GLY A 537 -12.88 -28.77 -24.30
C GLY A 537 -11.79 -29.16 -23.31
N GLY A 538 -11.90 -30.33 -22.66
CA GLY A 538 -11.00 -30.82 -21.61
C GLY A 538 -11.40 -30.38 -20.19
N THR A 539 -11.04 -31.20 -19.20
CA THR A 539 -11.39 -30.92 -17.79
C THR A 539 -10.44 -29.88 -17.21
N SER A 540 -10.99 -28.81 -16.66
CA SER A 540 -10.29 -27.83 -15.85
C SER A 540 -10.62 -28.04 -14.37
N TYR A 541 -9.65 -27.76 -13.51
CA TYR A 541 -9.76 -27.98 -12.09
C TYR A 541 -9.49 -26.67 -11.33
N LEU A 542 -10.32 -26.42 -10.30
CA LEU A 542 -10.01 -25.50 -9.21
C LEU A 542 -9.40 -26.33 -8.09
N ILE A 543 -8.11 -26.16 -7.86
CA ILE A 543 -7.44 -26.72 -6.71
C ILE A 543 -7.26 -25.63 -5.66
N SER A 544 -7.37 -25.98 -4.38
CA SER A 544 -7.30 -25.00 -3.31
C SER A 544 -6.77 -25.60 -2.00
N PHE A 545 -6.23 -24.71 -1.17
CA PHE A 545 -6.00 -24.97 0.24
C PHE A 545 -6.43 -23.74 1.03
N ALA A 546 -7.28 -23.93 2.04
CA ALA A 546 -7.71 -22.87 2.95
C ALA A 546 -7.43 -23.29 4.38
N GLY A 547 -6.87 -22.40 5.18
CA GLY A 547 -6.49 -22.72 6.55
C GLY A 547 -6.02 -21.50 7.34
N TYR A 548 -5.44 -21.77 8.51
CA TYR A 548 -4.95 -20.74 9.41
C TYR A 548 -3.73 -21.22 10.21
N PHE A 549 -2.94 -20.30 10.69
CA PHE A 549 -1.70 -20.54 11.42
C PHE A 549 -1.36 -19.39 12.40
N PRO A 550 -0.65 -19.70 13.53
CA PRO A 550 -0.53 -21.03 14.13
C PRO A 550 -1.90 -21.60 14.52
N ALA A 551 -2.08 -22.93 14.54
CA ALA A 551 -3.42 -23.50 14.81
C ALA A 551 -3.84 -23.42 16.28
N ASP A 552 -2.88 -23.41 17.20
CA ASP A 552 -3.07 -23.29 18.65
C ASP A 552 -3.30 -21.83 19.12
N ALA A 553 -2.75 -20.86 18.41
CA ALA A 553 -2.93 -19.43 18.66
C ALA A 553 -3.12 -18.68 17.32
N PRO A 554 -4.29 -18.80 16.67
CA PRO A 554 -4.50 -18.33 15.32
C PRO A 554 -4.26 -16.83 15.16
N ARG A 555 -3.29 -16.48 14.31
CA ARG A 555 -2.94 -15.10 13.99
C ARG A 555 -3.33 -14.72 12.57
N TYR A 556 -3.10 -15.62 11.62
CA TYR A 556 -3.41 -15.40 10.23
C TYR A 556 -4.20 -16.57 9.64
N SER A 557 -5.15 -16.27 8.77
CA SER A 557 -5.78 -17.22 7.87
C SER A 557 -5.31 -16.95 6.44
N CYS A 558 -5.21 -18.02 5.64
CA CYS A 558 -4.76 -17.93 4.27
C CYS A 558 -5.55 -18.88 3.38
N ILE A 559 -5.85 -18.46 2.16
CA ILE A 559 -6.39 -19.31 1.10
C ILE A 559 -5.53 -19.18 -0.15
N VAL A 560 -5.24 -20.32 -0.76
CA VAL A 560 -4.60 -20.42 -2.08
C VAL A 560 -5.56 -21.16 -3.00
N CYS A 561 -5.90 -20.57 -4.14
CA CYS A 561 -6.73 -21.15 -5.18
C CYS A 561 -5.99 -21.11 -6.52
N ILE A 562 -5.95 -22.23 -7.24
CA ILE A 562 -5.30 -22.29 -8.56
C ILE A 562 -6.25 -22.98 -9.55
N GLN A 563 -6.41 -22.35 -10.71
CA GLN A 563 -7.17 -22.92 -11.83
C GLN A 563 -6.19 -23.48 -12.87
N LYS A 564 -6.25 -24.77 -13.12
CA LYS A 564 -5.40 -25.41 -14.13
C LYS A 564 -6.16 -26.41 -14.97
N SER A 565 -5.68 -26.63 -16.18
CA SER A 565 -6.21 -27.63 -17.10
C SER A 565 -5.51 -28.97 -16.90
N GLY A 566 -6.27 -30.06 -16.98
CA GLY A 566 -5.74 -31.43 -16.95
C GLY A 566 -5.21 -31.90 -15.59
N LEU A 567 -4.78 -33.14 -15.56
CA LEU A 567 -4.14 -33.79 -14.41
C LEU A 567 -2.59 -33.74 -14.53
N PRO A 568 -1.84 -33.86 -13.42
CA PRO A 568 -2.31 -33.97 -12.05
C PRO A 568 -2.90 -32.66 -11.52
N ALA A 569 -3.89 -32.76 -10.60
CA ALA A 569 -4.53 -31.64 -9.94
C ALA A 569 -4.74 -32.00 -8.46
N SER A 570 -3.98 -31.37 -7.57
CA SER A 570 -3.99 -31.67 -6.14
C SER A 570 -3.87 -30.40 -5.32
N GLY A 571 -4.94 -30.01 -4.62
CA GLY A 571 -4.93 -28.87 -3.72
C GLY A 571 -3.96 -29.07 -2.55
N GLY A 572 -3.85 -30.29 -2.03
CA GLY A 572 -2.92 -30.58 -0.90
C GLY A 572 -1.45 -30.46 -1.29
N THR A 573 -1.06 -30.83 -2.52
CA THR A 573 0.33 -30.78 -2.96
C THR A 573 0.71 -29.41 -3.50
N MET A 574 -0.08 -28.88 -4.44
CA MET A 574 0.23 -27.64 -5.16
C MET A 574 -0.10 -26.41 -4.31
N CYS A 575 -1.36 -26.22 -3.94
CA CYS A 575 -1.75 -25.09 -3.09
C CYS A 575 -1.21 -25.22 -1.67
N GLY A 576 -1.03 -26.45 -1.15
CA GLY A 576 -0.42 -26.69 0.15
C GLY A 576 1.04 -26.25 0.22
N LYS A 577 1.82 -26.41 -0.87
CA LYS A 577 3.20 -25.90 -0.99
C LYS A 577 3.24 -24.37 -0.89
N VAL A 578 2.42 -23.70 -1.67
CA VAL A 578 2.32 -22.22 -1.65
C VAL A 578 1.89 -21.73 -0.26
N PHE A 579 0.88 -22.37 0.35
CA PHE A 579 0.45 -22.03 1.71
C PHE A 579 1.59 -22.20 2.74
N HIS A 580 2.34 -23.29 2.65
CA HIS A 580 3.51 -23.55 3.51
C HIS A 580 4.55 -22.43 3.39
N GLU A 581 4.95 -22.07 2.17
CA GLU A 581 5.93 -21.02 1.93
C GLU A 581 5.46 -19.67 2.46
N ILE A 582 4.18 -19.31 2.25
CA ILE A 582 3.58 -18.08 2.79
C ILE A 582 3.58 -18.11 4.32
N SER A 583 3.12 -19.20 4.94
CA SER A 583 3.00 -19.30 6.38
C SER A 583 4.36 -19.29 7.09
N GLU A 584 5.34 -20.05 6.58
CA GLU A 584 6.72 -20.06 7.09
C GLU A 584 7.37 -18.67 6.97
N GLY A 585 7.25 -18.03 5.80
CA GLY A 585 7.84 -16.73 5.58
C GLY A 585 7.23 -15.63 6.48
N ILE A 586 5.91 -15.64 6.69
CA ILE A 586 5.22 -14.71 7.59
C ILE A 586 5.66 -14.95 9.04
N MET A 587 5.68 -16.19 9.49
CA MET A 587 6.08 -16.53 10.85
C MET A 587 7.55 -16.23 11.11
N ALA A 588 8.44 -16.48 10.14
CA ALA A 588 9.86 -16.13 10.24
C ALA A 588 10.07 -14.59 10.33
N GLN A 589 9.25 -13.80 9.63
CA GLN A 589 9.30 -12.34 9.74
C GLN A 589 8.80 -11.86 11.11
N SER A 590 7.73 -12.47 11.65
CA SER A 590 7.21 -12.11 12.96
C SER A 590 8.20 -12.46 14.08
N LEU A 591 8.91 -13.57 13.99
CA LEU A 591 9.99 -13.92 14.92
C LEU A 591 11.13 -12.88 14.89
N LYS A 592 11.46 -12.32 13.70
CA LYS A 592 12.45 -11.23 13.60
C LYS A 592 11.95 -9.93 14.25
N VAL A 593 10.64 -9.68 14.24
CA VAL A 593 10.01 -8.51 14.90
C VAL A 593 9.94 -8.75 16.41
N ASP A 594 9.56 -9.95 16.85
CA ASP A 594 9.49 -10.32 18.28
C ASP A 594 10.89 -10.33 18.92
N VAL A 595 11.93 -10.68 18.16
CA VAL A 595 13.34 -10.50 18.61
C VAL A 595 13.69 -9.02 18.77
N LYS A 596 13.00 -8.10 18.10
CA LYS A 596 13.13 -6.66 18.40
C LYS A 596 12.41 -6.25 19.70
N ASP A 597 11.31 -6.89 20.05
CA ASP A 597 10.54 -6.57 21.27
C ASP A 597 10.98 -7.46 22.47
N ALA A 598 11.53 -8.64 22.25
CA ALA A 598 12.17 -9.49 23.28
C ALA A 598 13.53 -8.93 23.77
N ARG A 599 13.86 -7.68 23.45
CA ARG A 599 15.10 -7.01 23.85
C ARG A 599 15.21 -6.67 25.33
N ASP A 600 14.25 -7.06 26.16
CA ASP A 600 14.41 -6.97 27.61
C ASP A 600 15.23 -8.13 28.23
N SER A 601 15.61 -9.17 27.46
CA SER A 601 16.42 -10.27 27.93
C SER A 601 17.54 -10.76 26.98
N ALA A 602 17.69 -10.17 25.80
CA ALA A 602 18.83 -10.47 24.93
C ALA A 602 20.08 -9.73 25.41
N SER A 603 21.22 -10.43 25.48
CA SER A 603 22.52 -9.85 25.76
C SER A 603 22.79 -8.68 24.84
N VAL A 604 22.53 -7.45 25.30
CA VAL A 604 22.87 -6.23 24.55
C VAL A 604 24.39 -6.27 24.38
N PHE A 605 24.84 -6.30 23.11
CA PHE A 605 26.27 -6.16 22.84
C PHE A 605 26.70 -4.77 23.29
N VAL A 606 27.40 -4.71 24.39
CA VAL A 606 27.90 -3.44 24.92
C VAL A 606 29.10 -3.02 24.07
N PRO A 607 29.01 -1.89 23.32
CA PRO A 607 30.09 -1.45 22.46
C PRO A 607 31.31 -1.02 23.26
N ASP A 608 32.49 -1.07 22.63
CA ASP A 608 33.70 -0.43 23.17
C ASP A 608 33.55 1.10 23.06
N VAL A 609 33.40 1.75 24.20
CA VAL A 609 33.21 3.20 24.27
C VAL A 609 34.54 3.87 24.54
N LYS A 610 34.94 4.80 23.64
CA LYS A 610 36.16 5.57 23.77
C LYS A 610 36.08 6.53 24.97
N ALA A 611 37.21 6.80 25.59
CA ALA A 611 37.33 7.90 26.54
C ALA A 611 36.99 9.23 25.83
N GLY A 612 36.49 10.21 26.57
CA GLY A 612 36.09 11.48 25.99
C GLY A 612 35.05 12.22 26.84
N ASN A 613 34.10 12.89 26.20
CA ASN A 613 32.99 13.54 26.87
C ASN A 613 31.97 12.50 27.37
N ILE A 614 32.04 12.17 28.67
CA ILE A 614 31.18 11.14 29.27
C ILE A 614 29.72 11.59 29.43
N LEU A 615 29.39 12.88 29.40
CA LEU A 615 28.00 13.36 29.34
C LEU A 615 27.37 13.00 27.99
N ALA A 616 28.10 13.26 26.90
CA ALA A 616 27.64 12.90 25.56
C ALA A 616 27.54 11.35 25.42
N ALA A 617 28.52 10.63 25.94
CA ALA A 617 28.49 9.17 25.96
C ALA A 617 27.26 8.63 26.74
N ASN A 618 26.98 9.18 27.92
CA ASN A 618 25.81 8.80 28.71
C ASN A 618 24.49 9.07 27.99
N TYR A 619 24.39 10.21 27.34
CA TYR A 619 23.22 10.57 26.54
C TYR A 619 22.97 9.56 25.40
N VAL A 620 24.00 9.26 24.61
CA VAL A 620 23.88 8.30 23.49
C VAL A 620 23.57 6.89 23.98
N LEU A 621 24.28 6.43 25.02
CA LEU A 621 24.09 5.07 25.57
C LEU A 621 22.69 4.89 26.13
N SER A 622 22.17 5.89 26.83
CA SER A 622 20.79 5.85 27.37
C SER A 622 19.73 5.76 26.26
N HIS A 623 19.91 6.48 25.15
CA HIS A 623 19.00 6.41 23.98
C HIS A 623 19.13 5.08 23.22
N LEU A 624 20.27 4.38 23.34
CA LEU A 624 20.46 3.04 22.81
C LEU A 624 19.98 1.94 23.79
N GLY A 625 19.40 2.31 24.94
CA GLY A 625 18.91 1.35 25.95
C GLY A 625 20.03 0.65 26.74
N ILE A 626 21.28 1.15 26.68
CA ILE A 626 22.41 0.58 27.40
C ILE A 626 22.48 1.21 28.80
N LYS A 627 22.45 0.37 29.86
CA LYS A 627 22.55 0.84 31.23
C LYS A 627 23.94 1.42 31.51
N THR A 628 23.98 2.66 32.02
CA THR A 628 25.19 3.34 32.45
C THR A 628 25.20 3.54 33.96
N ASN A 629 26.33 3.28 34.61
CA ASN A 629 26.58 3.62 36.01
C ASN A 629 27.43 4.88 36.06
N ALA A 630 26.85 6.01 36.48
CA ALA A 630 27.52 7.29 36.56
C ALA A 630 27.53 7.80 38.02
N ASN A 631 28.73 8.11 38.54
CA ASN A 631 28.92 8.60 39.92
C ASN A 631 29.07 10.12 39.98
N TRP A 632 28.48 10.87 39.02
CA TRP A 632 28.56 12.34 39.04
C TRP A 632 27.19 12.97 38.79
N SER A 633 27.00 14.16 39.32
CA SER A 633 25.88 15.04 38.96
C SER A 633 26.33 16.07 37.93
N GLY A 634 25.65 16.18 36.85
CA GLY A 634 25.86 17.16 35.77
C GLY A 634 24.86 16.98 34.67
N SER A 635 24.39 18.07 34.10
CA SER A 635 23.44 18.07 32.98
C SER A 635 24.14 18.39 31.67
N TYR A 636 23.74 17.74 30.58
CA TYR A 636 24.15 18.10 29.23
C TYR A 636 23.77 19.56 28.87
N ALA A 637 22.73 20.07 29.52
CA ALA A 637 22.26 21.44 29.33
C ALA A 637 23.25 22.52 29.83
N ASP A 638 24.20 22.20 30.71
CA ASP A 638 25.18 23.14 31.23
C ASP A 638 26.30 23.48 30.24
N GLY A 639 26.34 22.84 29.06
CA GLY A 639 27.26 23.13 27.95
C GLY A 639 28.73 22.79 28.20
N ASN A 640 29.14 22.42 29.40
CA ASN A 640 30.50 22.08 29.75
C ASN A 640 30.78 20.58 29.63
N PRO A 641 31.77 20.15 28.83
CA PRO A 641 32.13 18.76 28.72
C PRO A 641 32.70 18.21 30.03
N ILE A 642 32.26 17.04 30.45
CA ILE A 642 32.88 16.27 31.53
C ILE A 642 33.71 15.15 30.90
N TRP A 643 35.02 15.23 31.12
CA TRP A 643 35.96 14.28 30.57
C TRP A 643 36.08 13.04 31.48
N GLY A 644 36.18 11.87 30.84
CA GLY A 644 36.28 10.63 31.57
C GLY A 644 36.51 9.42 30.70
N LYS A 645 36.55 8.25 31.35
CA LYS A 645 36.74 6.94 30.73
C LYS A 645 35.46 6.11 30.85
N ALA A 646 35.27 5.21 29.90
CA ALA A 646 34.20 4.22 29.91
C ALA A 646 34.82 2.82 30.15
N GLU A 647 34.31 2.13 31.15
CA GLU A 647 34.72 0.74 31.46
C GLU A 647 33.51 -0.19 31.32
N ARG A 648 33.68 -1.27 30.63
CA ARG A 648 32.65 -2.31 30.47
C ARG A 648 32.52 -3.08 31.82
N VAL A 649 31.28 -3.14 32.31
CA VAL A 649 30.96 -3.88 33.53
C VAL A 649 30.06 -5.07 33.15
N GLY A 650 30.66 -6.25 33.06
CA GLY A 650 29.94 -7.44 32.57
C GLY A 650 29.48 -7.29 31.10
N ASN A 651 28.37 -7.97 30.77
CA ASN A 651 27.84 -7.97 29.41
C ASN A 651 26.69 -6.96 29.18
N HIS A 652 26.30 -6.20 30.21
CA HIS A 652 25.02 -5.45 30.18
C HIS A 652 25.12 -3.97 30.57
N SER A 653 26.27 -3.48 31.04
CA SER A 653 26.39 -2.10 31.47
C SER A 653 27.78 -1.49 31.26
N ILE A 654 27.83 -0.16 31.18
CA ILE A 654 29.05 0.63 31.07
C ILE A 654 29.16 1.53 32.30
N LYS A 655 30.28 1.46 32.95
CA LYS A 655 30.64 2.39 34.05
C LYS A 655 31.37 3.58 33.44
N LEU A 656 30.81 4.77 33.60
CA LEU A 656 31.41 6.02 33.17
C LEU A 656 32.14 6.64 34.37
N ILE A 657 33.45 6.80 34.25
CA ILE A 657 34.33 7.28 35.33
C ILE A 657 34.82 8.67 34.97
N ARG A 658 34.51 9.65 35.82
CA ARG A 658 35.02 11.00 35.66
C ARG A 658 36.52 11.05 35.94
N GLU A 659 37.30 11.57 35.03
CA GLU A 659 38.71 11.82 35.22
C GLU A 659 38.98 13.15 35.97
N LYS A 660 40.12 13.22 36.65
CA LYS A 660 40.56 14.42 37.34
C LYS A 660 40.71 15.54 36.31
N GLN A 661 39.89 16.60 36.50
CA GLN A 661 40.02 17.77 35.63
C GLN A 661 41.27 18.58 36.00
N TYR A 662 42.19 18.66 35.08
CA TYR A 662 43.35 19.55 35.19
C TYR A 662 42.94 20.99 34.87
N GLY A 663 43.53 21.95 35.58
CA GLY A 663 43.34 23.39 35.29
C GLY A 663 43.76 23.74 33.84
N LYS A 664 43.26 24.87 33.32
CA LYS A 664 43.55 25.32 31.94
C LYS A 664 45.04 25.50 31.59
N THR A 665 45.89 25.57 32.58
CA THR A 665 47.34 25.75 32.45
C THR A 665 48.15 24.45 32.49
N ILE A 666 47.50 23.30 32.58
CA ILE A 666 48.11 21.98 32.74
C ILE A 666 47.73 21.07 31.55
N VAL A 667 48.73 20.34 31.04
CA VAL A 667 48.56 19.38 29.94
C VAL A 667 47.56 18.25 30.36
N PRO A 668 46.46 18.05 29.65
CA PRO A 668 45.49 17.00 29.96
C PRO A 668 46.00 15.61 29.50
N ASP A 669 45.51 14.55 30.12
CA ASP A 669 45.63 13.20 29.58
C ASP A 669 44.51 12.98 28.53
N VAL A 670 44.89 12.68 27.28
CA VAL A 670 43.94 12.42 26.21
C VAL A 670 44.01 10.94 25.72
N THR A 671 44.71 10.09 26.45
CA THR A 671 44.88 8.66 26.12
C THR A 671 43.53 7.97 26.14
N GLY A 672 43.22 7.16 25.12
CA GLY A 672 41.92 6.46 24.96
C GLY A 672 40.81 7.32 24.35
N MET A 673 41.00 8.64 24.15
CA MET A 673 40.01 9.52 23.54
C MET A 673 39.98 9.35 22.01
N GLY A 674 38.82 9.66 21.42
CA GLY A 674 38.72 9.86 19.97
C GLY A 674 39.47 11.13 19.52
N ALA A 675 39.91 11.20 18.27
CA ALA A 675 40.63 12.33 17.72
C ALA A 675 39.94 13.69 18.00
N ARG A 676 38.64 13.79 17.81
CA ARG A 676 37.87 15.02 18.00
C ARG A 676 37.93 15.54 19.45
N ASP A 677 37.71 14.65 20.40
CA ASP A 677 37.70 14.99 21.82
C ASP A 677 39.11 15.34 22.32
N ALA A 678 40.14 14.63 21.83
CA ALA A 678 41.53 14.87 22.13
C ALA A 678 41.97 16.26 21.62
N ILE A 679 41.68 16.61 20.38
CA ILE A 679 41.98 17.92 19.80
C ILE A 679 41.30 19.02 20.62
N TYR A 680 39.97 18.89 20.86
CA TYR A 680 39.24 19.90 21.60
C TYR A 680 39.81 20.11 23.01
N ASN A 681 40.17 19.03 23.70
CA ASN A 681 40.73 19.10 25.06
C ASN A 681 42.11 19.75 25.10
N MET A 682 42.95 19.54 24.09
CA MET A 682 44.26 20.16 23.96
C MET A 682 44.19 21.63 23.49
N GLU A 683 43.46 21.89 22.38
CA GLU A 683 43.40 23.20 21.76
C GLU A 683 42.62 24.23 22.59
N SER A 684 41.63 23.82 23.33
CA SER A 684 40.94 24.69 24.32
C SER A 684 41.87 25.21 25.43
N ARG A 685 43.06 24.60 25.59
CA ARG A 685 44.12 25.00 26.50
C ARG A 685 45.30 25.71 25.82
N GLY A 686 45.18 25.98 24.51
CA GLY A 686 46.21 26.65 23.71
C GLY A 686 47.36 25.76 23.26
N ILE A 687 47.25 24.44 23.31
CA ILE A 687 48.21 23.46 22.79
C ILE A 687 47.85 23.12 21.37
N LYS A 688 48.75 23.39 20.39
CA LYS A 688 48.53 22.94 19.02
C LYS A 688 48.70 21.45 18.91
N THR A 689 47.77 20.77 18.17
CA THR A 689 47.78 19.32 18.01
C THR A 689 48.27 18.90 16.64
N GLN A 690 49.09 17.84 16.59
CA GLN A 690 49.49 17.12 15.38
C GLN A 690 49.00 15.69 15.51
N ILE A 691 48.22 15.20 14.51
CA ILE A 691 47.59 13.89 14.55
C ILE A 691 48.32 12.93 13.62
N ILE A 692 48.61 11.74 14.11
CA ILE A 692 49.19 10.63 13.36
C ILE A 692 48.31 9.39 13.56
N GLY A 693 47.79 8.81 12.47
CA GLY A 693 46.95 7.60 12.49
C GLY A 693 45.45 7.86 12.58
N ARG A 694 44.68 6.81 12.87
CA ARG A 694 43.21 6.83 12.99
C ARG A 694 42.77 5.91 14.14
N GLY A 695 41.67 6.25 14.82
CA GLY A 695 41.13 5.40 15.89
C GLY A 695 41.03 6.15 17.21
N LYS A 696 41.61 5.60 18.27
CA LYS A 696 41.69 6.19 19.62
C LYS A 696 43.15 6.57 19.94
N VAL A 697 43.33 7.56 20.76
CA VAL A 697 44.68 8.02 21.18
C VAL A 697 45.38 6.91 22.00
N VAL A 698 46.51 6.44 21.51
CA VAL A 698 47.36 5.48 22.21
C VAL A 698 48.54 6.15 22.86
N LYS A 699 49.04 7.29 22.34
CA LYS A 699 50.17 8.01 22.86
C LYS A 699 50.08 9.50 22.60
N GLN A 700 50.52 10.32 23.56
CA GLN A 700 50.73 11.78 23.42
C GLN A 700 52.15 12.15 23.75
N SER A 701 52.72 13.20 23.05
CA SER A 701 54.10 13.60 23.20
C SER A 701 54.36 14.45 24.45
N LEU A 702 53.34 15.20 24.92
CA LEU A 702 53.47 15.99 26.15
C LEU A 702 53.01 15.16 27.35
N VAL A 703 53.76 15.22 28.47
CA VAL A 703 53.44 14.46 29.67
C VAL A 703 52.21 15.06 30.39
N PRO A 704 51.15 14.27 30.65
CA PRO A 704 50.00 14.77 31.39
C PRO A 704 50.39 15.30 32.78
N GLY A 705 49.71 16.39 33.20
CA GLY A 705 50.00 16.98 34.52
C GLY A 705 51.12 18.03 34.55
N THR A 706 51.83 18.24 33.42
CA THR A 706 52.87 19.25 33.32
C THR A 706 52.31 20.64 32.96
N VAL A 707 52.98 21.71 33.31
CA VAL A 707 52.57 23.12 33.00
C VAL A 707 52.73 23.38 31.51
N ILE A 708 51.72 23.96 30.87
CA ILE A 708 51.73 24.30 29.44
C ILE A 708 52.66 25.45 29.18
N LYS A 709 53.65 25.27 28.32
CA LYS A 709 54.53 26.35 27.82
C LYS A 709 53.88 27.10 26.66
N LYS A 710 54.12 28.40 26.54
CA LYS A 710 53.57 29.22 25.45
C LYS A 710 54.03 28.67 24.08
N GLY A 711 53.09 28.39 23.20
CA GLY A 711 53.37 27.83 21.87
C GLY A 711 53.58 26.29 21.86
N ALA A 712 53.21 25.58 22.91
CA ALA A 712 53.34 24.11 23.01
C ALA A 712 52.62 23.40 21.86
N VAL A 713 53.28 22.37 21.31
CA VAL A 713 52.76 21.47 20.28
C VAL A 713 52.73 20.05 20.84
N CYS A 714 51.64 19.34 20.70
CA CYS A 714 51.49 17.96 21.12
C CYS A 714 51.23 17.05 19.92
N SER A 715 52.08 16.07 19.68
CA SER A 715 51.84 15.02 18.69
C SER A 715 51.00 13.91 19.38
N ILE A 716 49.88 13.54 18.74
CA ILE A 716 48.91 12.54 19.21
C ILE A 716 48.92 11.38 18.22
N VAL A 717 49.26 10.19 18.70
CA VAL A 717 49.23 8.96 17.88
C VAL A 717 47.94 8.23 18.16
N LEU A 718 47.20 7.88 17.09
CA LEU A 718 45.93 7.12 17.12
C LEU A 718 46.12 5.77 16.46
N GLU A 719 45.49 4.75 17.07
CA GLU A 719 45.35 3.38 16.56
C GLU A 719 43.91 2.85 16.73
#